data_33e1c0323a335fdeda63ff075c69cf9d
#
_entry.id   33e1c0323a335fdeda63ff075c69cf9d
#
_cell.length_a   1.000
_cell.length_b   1.000
_cell.length_c   1.000
_cell.angle_alpha   90.00
_cell.angle_beta   90.00
_cell.angle_gamma   90.00
#
_symmetry.space_group_name_H-M   'P 1'
#
loop_
_entity.id
_entity.type
_entity.pdbx_description
1 polymer ?
#
loop_
_entity_poly.entity_id
_entity_poly.type
_entity_poly.pdbx_seq_one_letter_code
_entity_poly.pdbx_strand_id
1 'polypeptide(L)'
;MANLGNAWHIPDNPQPQGQASMRLPLEGIEAGTAVTLSNGNQFQAGGAAGNQTQSGSALLLRKAGDPAFQPLPLQFQLTQGNDKFFFAEVPPNTFQAGDLVQYYFKIGYTDRDTTFLHGTNAQSIATVTESEAQADPFTFAIRFPLQSSGPFLSVNSGPFQGRIFENSGHVAVTGPDLAGRPLGSVVTITPPVVEIGGREFQIGPVVSSTPIANGIEVIQTLGPQQVRAQLTFPSPGVMRYEVVDWGGPLPNRVSISSASDGQEHFYGFGEKFDSLDQAGNVVDILTFDNPGNKGGRAYKVAPWFVSSRGYGLHLDSTARSTFDMRAAARGRYELSSHTSTLRFHLVTGPNLKDVVSNYTGLTGRPPLPPPWAFGPWISSDIWRSGGEVRYAVSKFRERKIPVSAFVFDSPWEVAYNDFTFNEVQFGLDGTFEKQNFIGFAKLADMMTFLQQAGLKVICWMAPFVDVNSINEGVAGQNLGKAQNYDLAAAGNFFVRQSPGGPPLVVPWWKGRGSPVDFTQTAAANWLTAQLRALLKACEVKTKTGTEPAIGGFKTDDGESGNGTNTYIPDTAVYSNGLTGREFVNGYCREYLRTIYSVLGQAGLLFARSGFTGTQAFPGCWAGDNQPNFGTEDGLPTVIVAGLSSAMSGFSIWGHDVGGYLNGNVFSPVSPADLFMRWAQFGCFSPIMQMHRQVNPANLRQYPWGYPQAGESIDQNEALDNYRFYTTLHTRLFPYLYTHAKQSQNTGVPILRPLVMMHQDDPNTFTVDHTYYFGDDLLVAPVIEPKVTQRSLYLPEGTWFDFWTNEQRAGKQNITWNSPVPPSEPKSKIPVFVRSGAIVPLILGDAVETLCDPNYINNAGLTTWDGGLEVSIYPAGNSSFTVFDGTVISCAAGGGLTTVTVNSPSARAFLLRSHAARPVSVRRDGAALNEASSAGAFAAANTGWQFDAALGFVLVKFSHPGGATVTITF
;
A
#
# COMPACT_ATOMS: atom_id res chain seq x y z
N MET A 1 0.83 4.62 -54.68
CA MET A 1 0.07 5.64 -53.98
C MET A 1 0.88 6.07 -52.79
N ALA A 2 1.13 7.36 -52.58
CA ALA A 2 1.86 7.89 -51.44
C ALA A 2 0.99 7.78 -50.19
N ASN A 3 1.48 7.17 -49.13
CA ASN A 3 0.84 7.24 -47.82
C ASN A 3 1.04 8.63 -47.27
N LEU A 4 -0.03 9.29 -46.88
CA LEU A 4 0.00 10.54 -46.14
C LEU A 4 0.50 10.23 -44.75
N GLY A 5 1.59 10.89 -44.33
CA GLY A 5 2.20 10.64 -43.04
C GLY A 5 1.41 11.23 -41.89
N ASN A 6 1.86 10.87 -40.69
CA ASN A 6 1.28 11.31 -39.44
C ASN A 6 1.38 12.83 -39.23
N ALA A 7 0.37 13.43 -38.63
CA ALA A 7 0.44 14.78 -38.09
C ALA A 7 0.95 14.72 -36.63
N TRP A 8 1.86 15.63 -36.27
CA TRP A 8 2.40 15.75 -34.89
C TRP A 8 2.72 17.21 -34.56
N HIS A 9 3.00 17.49 -33.27
CA HIS A 9 3.36 18.84 -32.82
C HIS A 9 4.53 18.81 -31.84
N ILE A 10 5.16 19.98 -31.69
CA ILE A 10 6.20 20.28 -30.70
C ILE A 10 5.70 21.49 -29.88
N PRO A 11 5.90 21.56 -28.52
CA PRO A 11 7.04 20.96 -27.78
C PRO A 11 6.85 19.53 -27.30
N ASP A 12 5.67 18.95 -27.32
CA ASP A 12 5.43 17.71 -26.59
C ASP A 12 5.47 16.43 -27.44
N ASN A 13 6.11 16.44 -28.60
CA ASN A 13 6.11 15.27 -29.45
C ASN A 13 7.53 14.72 -29.72
N PRO A 14 7.79 13.42 -29.48
CA PRO A 14 9.03 12.80 -29.91
C PRO A 14 9.13 12.76 -31.44
N GLN A 15 10.33 12.91 -31.96
CA GLN A 15 10.66 12.74 -33.36
C GLN A 15 10.07 11.43 -33.91
N PRO A 16 9.56 11.39 -35.14
CA PRO A 16 9.01 10.16 -35.70
C PRO A 16 10.12 9.12 -35.84
N GLN A 17 10.09 8.12 -34.98
CA GLN A 17 10.88 6.90 -35.20
C GLN A 17 9.98 5.91 -35.93
N GLY A 18 10.45 5.41 -37.07
CA GLY A 18 9.72 4.62 -38.05
C GLY A 18 9.12 3.32 -37.57
N GLN A 19 8.08 3.38 -36.77
CA GLN A 19 7.09 2.33 -36.55
C GLN A 19 5.76 3.00 -36.18
N ALA A 20 4.64 2.39 -36.64
CA ALA A 20 3.29 2.87 -36.41
C ALA A 20 3.07 3.37 -34.99
N SER A 21 3.22 4.66 -34.76
CA SER A 21 2.94 5.29 -33.49
C SER A 21 1.41 5.31 -33.32
N MET A 22 0.93 4.69 -32.23
CA MET A 22 -0.40 4.96 -31.74
C MET A 22 -0.60 6.48 -31.65
N ARG A 23 -1.73 6.96 -32.16
CA ARG A 23 -2.17 8.34 -31.96
C ARG A 23 -2.21 8.62 -30.45
N LEU A 24 -1.26 9.38 -29.95
CA LEU A 24 -1.47 10.13 -28.73
C LEU A 24 -2.42 11.29 -29.11
N PRO A 25 -3.54 11.49 -28.41
CA PRO A 25 -4.30 12.71 -28.55
C PRO A 25 -3.35 13.89 -28.32
N LEU A 26 -3.47 14.94 -29.13
CA LEU A 26 -2.71 16.17 -28.92
C LEU A 26 -3.01 16.70 -27.52
N GLU A 27 -2.05 16.53 -26.59
CA GLU A 27 -2.18 17.12 -25.27
C GLU A 27 -2.26 18.63 -25.38
N GLY A 28 -3.07 19.26 -24.54
CA GLY A 28 -3.26 20.70 -24.59
C GLY A 28 -1.93 21.45 -24.37
N ILE A 29 -1.76 22.54 -25.07
CA ILE A 29 -0.54 23.35 -25.11
C ILE A 29 -0.70 24.57 -24.20
N GLU A 30 0.32 24.89 -23.39
CA GLU A 30 0.26 26.06 -22.52
C GLU A 30 0.20 27.37 -23.34
N ALA A 31 -0.68 28.30 -22.90
CA ALA A 31 -0.77 29.62 -23.48
C ALA A 31 0.59 30.35 -23.48
N GLY A 32 0.89 31.04 -24.57
CA GLY A 32 2.15 31.72 -24.74
C GLY A 32 3.28 30.87 -25.30
N THR A 33 3.06 29.58 -25.57
CA THR A 33 4.02 28.67 -26.21
C THR A 33 3.84 28.68 -27.73
N ALA A 34 4.95 28.71 -28.47
CA ALA A 34 4.93 28.48 -29.92
C ALA A 34 4.67 27.00 -30.19
N VAL A 35 3.86 26.71 -31.22
CA VAL A 35 3.47 25.33 -31.56
C VAL A 35 3.92 25.01 -32.97
N THR A 36 4.74 23.97 -33.13
CA THR A 36 5.08 23.43 -34.42
C THR A 36 4.18 22.26 -34.77
N LEU A 37 3.35 22.42 -35.80
CA LEU A 37 2.51 21.37 -36.35
C LEU A 37 3.13 20.87 -37.66
N SER A 38 3.30 19.55 -37.76
CA SER A 38 4.06 18.91 -38.84
C SER A 38 3.26 17.82 -39.56
N ASN A 39 3.57 17.60 -40.79
CA ASN A 39 3.13 16.43 -41.55
C ASN A 39 4.32 15.75 -42.25
N GLY A 40 4.26 14.43 -42.38
CA GLY A 40 5.24 13.65 -43.13
C GLY A 40 4.55 12.76 -44.16
N ASN A 41 5.20 12.54 -45.27
CA ASN A 41 4.76 11.61 -46.32
C ASN A 41 5.59 10.33 -46.22
N GLN A 42 4.92 9.20 -46.00
CA GLN A 42 5.54 7.87 -46.00
C GLN A 42 5.33 7.11 -47.29
N PHE A 43 6.34 6.34 -47.69
CA PHE A 43 6.29 5.50 -48.89
C PHE A 43 5.90 4.07 -48.56
N GLN A 44 5.04 3.49 -49.42
CA GLN A 44 4.99 2.04 -49.61
C GLN A 44 6.08 1.59 -50.59
N ALA A 45 6.71 0.47 -50.33
CA ALA A 45 7.72 -0.12 -51.20
C ALA A 45 7.22 -0.21 -52.65
N GLY A 46 7.88 0.49 -53.60
CA GLY A 46 7.59 0.51 -55.03
C GLY A 46 6.83 1.74 -55.55
N GLY A 47 6.45 2.70 -54.69
CA GLY A 47 5.82 3.96 -55.11
C GLY A 47 6.78 5.14 -55.09
N ALA A 48 6.71 6.02 -56.10
CA ALA A 48 7.44 7.29 -56.06
C ALA A 48 6.90 8.19 -54.93
N ALA A 49 7.81 8.95 -54.26
CA ALA A 49 7.42 9.98 -53.32
C ALA A 49 6.37 10.90 -53.95
N GLY A 50 5.23 11.10 -53.30
CA GLY A 50 4.37 12.18 -53.62
C GLY A 50 5.20 13.46 -53.63
N ASN A 51 5.19 14.18 -54.73
CA ASN A 51 5.90 15.44 -54.86
C ASN A 51 5.14 16.55 -54.11
N GLN A 52 4.98 16.38 -52.79
CA GLN A 52 4.40 17.47 -52.00
C GLN A 52 5.23 18.73 -52.18
N THR A 53 4.54 19.80 -52.41
CA THR A 53 5.15 21.11 -52.59
C THR A 53 4.86 22.05 -51.46
N GLN A 54 5.85 22.86 -51.08
CA GLN A 54 5.67 23.90 -50.09
C GLN A 54 4.63 24.93 -50.51
N SER A 55 4.66 25.37 -51.77
CA SER A 55 3.75 26.39 -52.33
C SER A 55 2.28 25.97 -52.42
N GLY A 56 2.01 24.65 -52.44
CA GLY A 56 0.64 24.12 -52.54
C GLY A 56 0.10 23.60 -51.18
N SER A 57 0.93 23.62 -50.15
CA SER A 57 0.59 23.01 -48.86
C SER A 57 0.44 24.07 -47.75
N ALA A 58 -0.55 23.92 -46.91
CA ALA A 58 -0.82 24.82 -45.79
C ALA A 58 -1.42 24.08 -44.60
N LEU A 59 -1.14 24.56 -43.39
CA LEU A 59 -1.90 24.29 -42.20
C LEU A 59 -3.08 25.27 -42.14
N LEU A 60 -4.28 24.74 -42.00
CA LEU A 60 -5.52 25.51 -41.86
C LEU A 60 -5.94 25.40 -40.38
N LEU A 61 -6.05 26.52 -39.66
CA LEU A 61 -6.37 26.54 -38.24
C LEU A 61 -7.36 27.65 -37.90
N ARG A 62 -8.15 27.41 -36.85
CA ARG A 62 -9.10 28.39 -36.27
C ARG A 62 -9.33 28.08 -34.79
N LYS A 63 -9.82 29.05 -34.04
CA LYS A 63 -10.49 28.79 -32.77
C LYS A 63 -11.83 28.13 -33.03
N ALA A 64 -12.23 27.16 -32.25
CA ALA A 64 -13.53 26.51 -32.36
C ALA A 64 -14.65 27.53 -32.17
N GLY A 65 -15.58 27.58 -33.15
CA GLY A 65 -16.62 28.59 -33.21
C GLY A 65 -16.35 29.74 -34.19
N ASP A 66 -15.10 29.96 -34.60
CA ASP A 66 -14.79 30.95 -35.64
C ASP A 66 -15.32 30.49 -37.02
N PRO A 67 -15.77 31.44 -37.84
CA PRO A 67 -16.45 31.09 -39.09
C PRO A 67 -15.51 30.48 -40.15
N ALA A 68 -14.23 30.80 -40.15
CA ALA A 68 -13.29 30.41 -41.17
C ALA A 68 -11.93 29.95 -40.64
N PHE A 69 -11.36 28.93 -41.29
CA PHE A 69 -9.98 28.51 -41.06
C PHE A 69 -9.01 29.49 -41.74
N GLN A 70 -7.94 29.83 -41.03
CA GLN A 70 -6.88 30.70 -41.52
C GLN A 70 -5.70 29.84 -42.02
N PRO A 71 -5.18 30.08 -43.23
CA PRO A 71 -4.06 29.32 -43.73
C PRO A 71 -2.72 29.82 -43.18
N LEU A 72 -1.87 28.88 -42.78
CA LEU A 72 -0.49 29.10 -42.43
C LEU A 72 0.40 28.23 -43.35
N PRO A 73 1.30 28.84 -44.17
CA PRO A 73 2.08 28.08 -45.14
C PRO A 73 2.96 27.03 -44.47
N LEU A 74 2.97 25.82 -45.04
CA LEU A 74 3.90 24.77 -44.60
C LEU A 74 5.30 25.03 -45.16
N GLN A 75 6.31 24.83 -44.35
CA GLN A 75 7.73 24.89 -44.72
C GLN A 75 8.29 23.48 -44.85
N PHE A 76 9.19 23.27 -45.77
CA PHE A 76 9.92 22.02 -45.89
C PHE A 76 10.92 21.91 -44.75
N GLN A 77 10.94 20.77 -44.02
CA GLN A 77 11.81 20.53 -42.90
C GLN A 77 13.02 19.72 -43.31
N LEU A 78 12.81 18.48 -43.78
CA LEU A 78 13.87 17.57 -44.13
C LEU A 78 13.35 16.40 -44.99
N THR A 79 14.27 15.64 -45.56
CA THR A 79 14.00 14.30 -46.12
C THR A 79 14.75 13.27 -45.32
N GLN A 80 14.06 12.22 -44.90
CA GLN A 80 14.64 11.07 -44.20
C GLN A 80 14.28 9.78 -44.95
N GLY A 81 15.25 9.14 -45.57
CA GLY A 81 14.99 8.04 -46.48
C GLY A 81 14.18 8.54 -47.67
N ASN A 82 13.02 7.95 -47.87
CA ASN A 82 12.08 8.36 -48.93
C ASN A 82 10.99 9.33 -48.43
N ASP A 83 10.98 9.68 -47.15
CA ASP A 83 9.96 10.49 -46.52
C ASP A 83 10.33 11.98 -46.55
N LYS A 84 9.38 12.84 -46.86
CA LYS A 84 9.51 14.28 -46.75
C LYS A 84 8.65 14.82 -45.64
N PHE A 85 9.21 15.73 -44.86
CA PHE A 85 8.57 16.35 -43.70
C PHE A 85 8.37 17.84 -43.92
N PHE A 86 7.20 18.32 -43.53
CA PHE A 86 6.81 19.73 -43.62
C PHE A 86 6.24 20.17 -42.28
N PHE A 87 6.39 21.44 -41.96
CA PHE A 87 5.88 22.03 -40.73
C PHE A 87 5.36 23.44 -40.90
N ALA A 88 4.50 23.86 -39.97
CA ALA A 88 4.17 25.26 -39.75
C ALA A 88 4.32 25.58 -38.27
N GLU A 89 4.84 26.74 -37.97
CA GLU A 89 4.95 27.25 -36.60
C GLU A 89 3.80 28.22 -36.34
N VAL A 90 2.97 27.89 -35.34
CA VAL A 90 1.95 28.79 -34.80
C VAL A 90 2.62 29.70 -33.80
N PRO A 91 2.67 31.02 -34.01
CA PRO A 91 3.35 31.94 -33.12
C PRO A 91 2.76 31.90 -31.70
N PRO A 92 3.59 32.17 -30.65
CA PRO A 92 3.09 32.31 -29.31
C PRO A 92 2.03 33.39 -29.21
N ASN A 93 1.03 33.18 -28.34
CA ASN A 93 -0.10 34.12 -28.15
C ASN A 93 -1.05 34.27 -29.35
N THR A 94 -0.99 33.40 -30.36
CA THR A 94 -2.00 33.35 -31.45
C THR A 94 -3.39 32.98 -30.91
N PHE A 95 -3.41 32.12 -29.88
CA PHE A 95 -4.63 31.72 -29.18
C PHE A 95 -4.48 32.00 -27.68
N GLN A 96 -5.60 32.11 -26.97
CA GLN A 96 -5.64 32.39 -25.54
C GLN A 96 -5.90 31.12 -24.75
N ALA A 97 -5.50 31.09 -23.46
CA ALA A 97 -5.82 30.01 -22.56
C ALA A 97 -7.34 29.74 -22.51
N GLY A 98 -7.72 28.48 -22.59
CA GLY A 98 -9.11 28.04 -22.68
C GLY A 98 -9.64 27.91 -24.12
N ASP A 99 -8.90 28.37 -25.13
CA ASP A 99 -9.30 28.17 -26.52
C ASP A 99 -9.14 26.72 -26.96
N LEU A 100 -10.11 26.19 -27.67
CA LEU A 100 -10.00 24.94 -28.43
C LEU A 100 -9.62 25.31 -29.86
N VAL A 101 -8.47 24.85 -30.31
CA VAL A 101 -7.97 25.08 -31.68
C VAL A 101 -8.36 23.90 -32.54
N GLN A 102 -8.93 24.21 -33.69
CA GLN A 102 -9.25 23.26 -34.77
C GLN A 102 -8.29 23.45 -35.92
N TYR A 103 -7.73 22.36 -36.46
CA TYR A 103 -6.84 22.45 -37.59
C TYR A 103 -6.91 21.23 -38.51
N TYR A 104 -6.49 21.40 -39.78
CA TYR A 104 -6.22 20.33 -40.74
C TYR A 104 -5.11 20.75 -41.69
N PHE A 105 -4.47 19.77 -42.33
CA PHE A 105 -3.43 20.05 -43.32
C PHE A 105 -4.02 19.96 -44.73
N LYS A 106 -3.73 20.95 -45.52
CA LYS A 106 -3.85 20.93 -46.98
C LYS A 106 -2.52 20.50 -47.60
N ILE A 107 -2.52 19.43 -48.33
CA ILE A 107 -1.31 18.85 -48.92
C ILE A 107 -1.40 18.99 -50.44
N GLY A 108 -0.61 19.90 -51.00
CA GLY A 108 -0.50 20.12 -52.46
C GLY A 108 0.62 19.27 -53.04
N TYR A 109 0.38 18.73 -54.21
CA TYR A 109 1.33 17.92 -54.98
C TYR A 109 1.58 18.49 -56.36
N THR A 110 2.72 18.14 -57.01
CA THR A 110 3.00 18.47 -58.43
C THR A 110 2.52 17.41 -59.40
N ASP A 111 2.22 16.22 -58.95
CA ASP A 111 1.94 15.01 -59.72
C ASP A 111 0.56 14.40 -59.48
N ARG A 112 -0.25 14.99 -58.62
CA ARG A 112 -1.59 14.53 -58.26
C ARG A 112 -2.42 15.66 -57.65
N ASP A 113 -3.70 15.35 -57.41
CA ASP A 113 -4.65 16.27 -56.80
C ASP A 113 -4.27 16.59 -55.34
N THR A 114 -4.66 17.79 -54.90
CA THR A 114 -4.58 18.22 -53.52
C THR A 114 -5.45 17.34 -52.64
N THR A 115 -4.96 16.97 -51.49
CA THR A 115 -5.72 16.24 -50.47
C THR A 115 -5.56 16.88 -49.10
N PHE A 116 -6.28 16.32 -48.05
CA PHE A 116 -6.31 16.90 -46.73
C PHE A 116 -6.09 15.83 -45.69
N LEU A 117 -5.35 16.16 -44.61
CA LEU A 117 -5.23 15.36 -43.39
C LEU A 117 -6.09 15.98 -42.30
N HIS A 118 -6.91 15.16 -41.61
CA HIS A 118 -7.85 15.62 -40.61
C HIS A 118 -8.08 14.54 -39.51
N GLY A 119 -8.90 14.80 -38.51
CA GLY A 119 -9.10 14.04 -37.27
C GLY A 119 -9.15 12.52 -37.43
N THR A 120 -10.07 11.96 -38.20
CA THR A 120 -10.18 10.50 -38.43
C THR A 120 -9.36 9.99 -39.59
N ASN A 121 -8.86 10.87 -40.47
CA ASN A 121 -8.08 10.54 -41.67
C ASN A 121 -6.63 11.03 -41.61
N ALA A 122 -5.94 10.75 -40.48
CA ALA A 122 -4.55 11.16 -40.31
C ALA A 122 -3.54 10.30 -41.08
N GLN A 123 -3.98 9.18 -41.67
CA GLN A 123 -3.12 8.21 -42.37
C GLN A 123 -3.72 7.70 -43.68
N SER A 124 -4.76 8.32 -44.25
CA SER A 124 -5.47 7.80 -45.40
C SER A 124 -4.70 7.99 -46.70
N ILE A 125 -4.84 6.99 -47.60
CA ILE A 125 -4.35 7.01 -48.99
C ILE A 125 -5.41 7.62 -49.94
N ALA A 126 -6.63 7.83 -49.49
CA ALA A 126 -7.71 8.35 -50.26
C ALA A 126 -7.62 9.88 -50.44
N THR A 127 -8.03 10.38 -51.58
CA THR A 127 -8.19 11.82 -51.74
C THR A 127 -9.38 12.28 -50.90
N VAL A 128 -9.13 13.20 -49.96
CA VAL A 128 -10.11 13.78 -49.07
C VAL A 128 -10.42 15.21 -49.52
N THR A 129 -11.69 15.59 -49.48
CA THR A 129 -12.11 16.95 -49.80
C THR A 129 -11.92 17.90 -48.62
N GLU A 130 -11.84 19.20 -48.90
CA GLU A 130 -11.74 20.23 -47.88
C GLU A 130 -12.97 20.24 -46.96
N SER A 131 -14.14 19.93 -47.51
CA SER A 131 -15.39 19.85 -46.73
C SER A 131 -15.36 18.74 -45.68
N GLU A 132 -14.79 17.58 -46.03
CA GLU A 132 -14.61 16.46 -45.07
C GLU A 132 -13.63 16.84 -43.99
N ALA A 133 -12.51 17.49 -44.33
CA ALA A 133 -11.51 17.95 -43.37
C ALA A 133 -12.05 19.03 -42.41
N GLN A 134 -12.87 19.93 -42.91
CA GLN A 134 -13.55 20.96 -42.11
C GLN A 134 -14.60 20.37 -41.17
N ALA A 135 -15.25 19.27 -41.54
CA ALA A 135 -16.25 18.58 -40.72
C ALA A 135 -15.62 17.78 -39.58
N ASP A 136 -14.38 17.31 -39.76
CA ASP A 136 -13.65 16.48 -38.78
C ASP A 136 -12.20 16.97 -38.58
N PRO A 137 -11.97 18.21 -38.14
CA PRO A 137 -10.62 18.74 -37.93
C PRO A 137 -9.91 18.05 -36.75
N PHE A 138 -8.59 18.07 -36.76
CA PHE A 138 -7.80 17.82 -35.53
C PHE A 138 -8.11 18.92 -34.52
N THR A 139 -7.98 18.62 -33.26
CA THR A 139 -8.17 19.58 -32.17
C THR A 139 -7.07 19.49 -31.11
N PHE A 140 -6.71 20.63 -30.52
CA PHE A 140 -5.96 20.70 -29.27
C PHE A 140 -6.45 21.89 -28.43
N ALA A 141 -6.33 21.78 -27.12
CA ALA A 141 -6.69 22.86 -26.20
C ALA A 141 -5.49 23.75 -25.87
N ILE A 142 -5.71 25.06 -25.76
CA ILE A 142 -4.73 25.99 -25.17
C ILE A 142 -4.96 25.97 -23.66
N ARG A 143 -4.03 25.39 -22.93
CA ARG A 143 -4.12 25.22 -21.49
C ARG A 143 -3.67 26.47 -20.75
N PHE A 144 -4.24 26.71 -19.57
CA PHE A 144 -3.72 27.72 -18.66
C PHE A 144 -2.29 27.33 -18.23
N PRO A 145 -1.39 28.33 -18.00
CA PRO A 145 -0.04 28.08 -17.53
C PRO A 145 -0.05 27.36 -16.18
N LEU A 146 1.03 26.63 -15.84
CA LEU A 146 1.14 25.87 -14.59
C LEU A 146 1.10 26.77 -13.33
N GLN A 147 1.45 28.03 -13.45
CA GLN A 147 1.40 29.00 -12.35
C GLN A 147 0.33 30.05 -12.60
N SER A 148 -0.26 30.53 -11.55
CA SER A 148 -1.28 31.56 -11.59
C SER A 148 -0.88 32.79 -10.84
N SER A 149 -1.37 33.94 -11.30
CA SER A 149 -1.28 35.24 -10.63
C SER A 149 -2.58 36.02 -10.79
N GLY A 150 -2.85 36.97 -9.90
CA GLY A 150 -4.03 37.84 -9.98
C GLY A 150 -5.00 37.66 -8.80
N PRO A 151 -6.24 38.19 -8.92
CA PRO A 151 -7.23 38.11 -7.86
C PRO A 151 -7.68 36.66 -7.61
N PHE A 152 -8.00 36.37 -6.35
CA PHE A 152 -8.47 35.05 -5.91
C PHE A 152 -9.54 35.19 -4.80
N LEU A 153 -10.40 34.19 -4.78
CA LEU A 153 -11.30 33.93 -3.65
C LEU A 153 -10.61 32.99 -2.68
N SER A 154 -10.88 33.12 -1.38
CA SER A 154 -10.20 32.28 -0.39
C SER A 154 -11.13 31.76 0.71
N VAL A 155 -10.77 30.62 1.26
CA VAL A 155 -11.36 29.98 2.43
C VAL A 155 -10.24 29.67 3.42
N ASN A 156 -10.43 30.03 4.69
CA ASN A 156 -9.43 29.82 5.74
C ASN A 156 -9.80 28.64 6.64
N SER A 157 -8.80 27.87 7.07
CA SER A 157 -8.92 26.79 8.05
C SER A 157 -7.67 26.74 8.92
N GLY A 158 -7.72 27.40 10.09
CA GLY A 158 -6.55 27.58 10.96
C GLY A 158 -5.41 28.31 10.22
N PRO A 159 -4.21 27.74 10.17
CA PRO A 159 -3.06 28.34 9.46
C PRO A 159 -3.10 28.13 7.93
N PHE A 160 -4.06 27.36 7.42
CA PHE A 160 -4.17 27.03 6.00
C PHE A 160 -5.21 27.90 5.31
N GLN A 161 -4.94 28.24 4.05
CA GLN A 161 -5.84 28.97 3.19
C GLN A 161 -5.96 28.26 1.83
N GLY A 162 -7.19 27.88 1.47
CA GLY A 162 -7.54 27.47 0.13
C GLY A 162 -7.83 28.67 -0.75
N ARG A 163 -7.37 28.68 -1.98
CA ARG A 163 -7.57 29.75 -2.96
C ARG A 163 -8.10 29.21 -4.26
N ILE A 164 -8.97 30.00 -4.91
CA ILE A 164 -9.34 29.80 -6.31
C ILE A 164 -9.12 31.12 -7.05
N PHE A 165 -8.30 31.08 -8.13
CA PHE A 165 -7.95 32.27 -8.89
C PHE A 165 -9.06 32.63 -9.87
N GLU A 166 -9.58 33.88 -9.74
CA GLU A 166 -10.79 34.28 -10.45
C GLU A 166 -10.63 34.29 -11.98
N ASN A 167 -9.48 34.73 -12.48
CA ASN A 167 -9.24 34.90 -13.90
C ASN A 167 -8.83 33.61 -14.62
N SER A 168 -8.56 32.54 -13.92
CA SER A 168 -8.01 31.29 -14.50
C SER A 168 -8.62 30.00 -13.97
N GLY A 169 -9.19 30.02 -12.74
CA GLY A 169 -9.73 28.83 -12.13
C GLY A 169 -8.69 27.90 -11.48
N HIS A 170 -7.42 28.32 -11.34
CA HIS A 170 -6.43 27.58 -10.57
C HIS A 170 -6.87 27.41 -9.13
N VAL A 171 -6.55 26.26 -8.54
CA VAL A 171 -6.83 25.97 -7.13
C VAL A 171 -5.51 25.83 -6.38
N ALA A 172 -5.34 26.52 -5.28
CA ALA A 172 -4.12 26.45 -4.49
C ALA A 172 -4.43 26.29 -3.00
N VAL A 173 -3.48 25.67 -2.28
CA VAL A 173 -3.45 25.72 -0.83
C VAL A 173 -2.16 26.41 -0.38
N THR A 174 -2.31 27.31 0.61
CA THR A 174 -1.17 27.97 1.28
C THR A 174 -1.19 27.64 2.75
N GLY A 175 -0.04 27.69 3.39
CA GLY A 175 0.08 27.41 4.81
C GLY A 175 1.51 27.62 5.28
N PRO A 176 1.83 27.35 6.55
CA PRO A 176 3.20 27.32 7.02
C PRO A 176 3.95 26.15 6.35
N ASP A 177 5.22 26.35 6.05
CA ASP A 177 6.10 25.25 5.63
C ASP A 177 6.38 24.28 6.80
N LEU A 178 7.09 23.19 6.49
CA LEU A 178 7.48 22.20 7.47
C LEU A 178 8.33 22.77 8.64
N ALA A 179 8.97 23.92 8.44
CA ALA A 179 9.70 24.66 9.47
C ALA A 179 8.86 25.74 10.18
N GLY A 180 7.55 25.83 9.87
CA GLY A 180 6.64 26.82 10.44
C GLY A 180 6.77 28.22 9.86
N ARG A 181 7.55 28.40 8.77
CA ARG A 181 7.68 29.70 8.09
C ARG A 181 6.46 29.98 7.22
N PRO A 182 5.97 31.22 7.14
CA PRO A 182 4.89 31.57 6.23
C PRO A 182 5.27 31.22 4.79
N LEU A 183 4.56 30.29 4.18
CA LEU A 183 4.76 29.96 2.78
C LEU A 183 3.85 30.77 1.89
N GLY A 184 4.36 30.97 0.66
CA GLY A 184 3.53 31.13 -0.51
C GLY A 184 2.66 29.88 -0.73
N SER A 185 2.22 29.64 -1.94
CA SER A 185 1.45 28.42 -2.25
C SER A 185 2.26 27.16 -1.95
N VAL A 186 1.75 26.25 -1.12
CA VAL A 186 2.33 24.93 -0.89
C VAL A 186 2.25 24.11 -2.18
N VAL A 187 1.07 24.18 -2.84
CA VAL A 187 0.81 23.59 -4.16
C VAL A 187 -0.26 24.40 -4.88
N THR A 188 -0.12 24.49 -6.21
CA THR A 188 -1.13 25.09 -7.10
C THR A 188 -1.51 24.06 -8.17
N ILE A 189 -2.76 23.65 -8.16
CA ILE A 189 -3.35 22.79 -9.18
C ILE A 189 -3.81 23.66 -10.34
N THR A 190 -3.41 23.30 -11.56
CA THR A 190 -3.90 23.94 -12.79
C THR A 190 -5.40 23.71 -12.92
N PRO A 191 -6.12 24.58 -13.64
CA PRO A 191 -7.53 24.31 -13.92
C PRO A 191 -7.73 22.92 -14.48
N PRO A 192 -8.63 22.10 -13.89
CA PRO A 192 -8.82 20.72 -14.33
C PRO A 192 -9.19 20.61 -15.79
N VAL A 193 -8.66 19.59 -16.45
CA VAL A 193 -9.01 19.23 -17.84
C VAL A 193 -10.01 18.08 -17.80
N VAL A 194 -11.04 18.17 -18.65
CA VAL A 194 -12.06 17.11 -18.77
C VAL A 194 -12.28 16.76 -20.23
N GLU A 195 -12.60 15.50 -20.49
CA GLU A 195 -12.96 15.02 -21.83
C GLU A 195 -14.47 14.79 -21.90
N ILE A 196 -15.14 15.47 -22.82
CA ILE A 196 -16.59 15.36 -23.09
C ILE A 196 -16.78 15.08 -24.58
N GLY A 197 -17.39 13.95 -24.91
CA GLY A 197 -17.66 13.59 -26.31
C GLY A 197 -16.39 13.47 -27.16
N GLY A 198 -15.28 13.01 -26.59
CA GLY A 198 -13.99 12.87 -27.27
C GLY A 198 -13.22 14.18 -27.45
N ARG A 199 -13.64 15.25 -26.79
CA ARG A 199 -12.98 16.57 -26.82
C ARG A 199 -12.56 17.00 -25.45
N GLU A 200 -11.36 17.57 -25.33
CA GLU A 200 -10.86 18.15 -24.09
C GLU A 200 -11.34 19.59 -23.90
N PHE A 201 -11.73 19.88 -22.65
CA PHE A 201 -12.07 21.21 -22.17
C PHE A 201 -11.35 21.45 -20.84
N GLN A 202 -11.00 22.69 -20.55
CA GLN A 202 -10.43 23.08 -19.29
C GLN A 202 -11.44 23.94 -18.49
N ILE A 203 -11.60 23.65 -17.19
CA ILE A 203 -12.41 24.48 -16.29
C ILE A 203 -11.70 25.83 -16.20
N GLY A 204 -12.40 26.90 -16.53
CA GLY A 204 -11.82 28.22 -16.69
C GLY A 204 -12.16 29.20 -15.59
N PRO A 205 -12.18 30.51 -15.91
CA PRO A 205 -12.43 31.58 -14.96
C PRO A 205 -13.71 31.44 -14.14
N VAL A 206 -13.70 32.05 -12.97
CA VAL A 206 -14.87 32.18 -12.10
C VAL A 206 -15.83 33.22 -12.67
N VAL A 207 -17.09 32.85 -12.84
CA VAL A 207 -18.19 33.75 -13.31
C VAL A 207 -18.87 34.40 -12.13
N SER A 208 -19.10 33.62 -11.05
CA SER A 208 -19.72 34.10 -9.82
C SER A 208 -19.35 33.20 -8.64
N SER A 209 -19.56 33.72 -7.42
CA SER A 209 -19.28 32.98 -6.20
C SER A 209 -20.31 33.24 -5.12
N THR A 210 -20.52 32.25 -4.24
CA THR A 210 -21.42 32.31 -3.09
C THR A 210 -20.77 31.63 -1.88
N PRO A 211 -20.68 32.28 -0.72
CA PRO A 211 -20.22 31.62 0.50
C PRO A 211 -21.15 30.48 0.90
N ILE A 212 -20.55 29.36 1.34
CA ILE A 212 -21.25 28.19 1.91
C ILE A 212 -20.60 27.78 3.23
N ALA A 213 -21.20 26.82 3.93
CA ALA A 213 -20.64 26.30 5.19
C ALA A 213 -19.22 25.75 4.97
N ASN A 214 -18.25 26.26 5.71
CA ASN A 214 -16.83 25.89 5.65
C ASN A 214 -16.19 26.03 4.25
N GLY A 215 -16.72 26.93 3.39
CA GLY A 215 -16.23 27.03 2.03
C GLY A 215 -16.86 28.11 1.18
N ILE A 216 -16.65 27.96 -0.12
CA ILE A 216 -17.20 28.79 -1.17
C ILE A 216 -17.67 27.89 -2.32
N GLU A 217 -18.83 28.23 -2.88
CA GLU A 217 -19.31 27.68 -4.13
C GLU A 217 -19.02 28.68 -5.24
N VAL A 218 -18.56 28.20 -6.39
CA VAL A 218 -18.23 29.00 -7.57
C VAL A 218 -18.90 28.44 -8.82
N ILE A 219 -19.31 29.36 -9.70
CA ILE A 219 -19.64 29.03 -11.08
C ILE A 219 -18.43 29.33 -11.94
N GLN A 220 -17.97 28.36 -12.73
CA GLN A 220 -16.80 28.49 -13.60
C GLN A 220 -17.17 28.16 -15.05
N THR A 221 -16.42 28.72 -16.00
CA THR A 221 -16.60 28.39 -17.43
C THR A 221 -16.05 27.02 -17.75
N LEU A 222 -16.69 26.30 -18.70
CA LEU A 222 -16.21 25.05 -19.30
C LEU A 222 -16.64 25.00 -20.78
N GLY A 223 -15.81 25.57 -21.68
CA GLY A 223 -16.18 25.70 -23.07
C GLY A 223 -17.51 26.44 -23.20
N PRO A 224 -18.53 25.83 -23.86
CA PRO A 224 -19.83 26.47 -24.05
C PRO A 224 -20.78 26.38 -22.83
N GLN A 225 -20.41 25.67 -21.78
CA GLN A 225 -21.20 25.43 -20.57
C GLN A 225 -20.55 26.06 -19.36
N GLN A 226 -21.25 26.04 -18.23
CA GLN A 226 -20.74 26.45 -16.92
C GLN A 226 -20.82 25.27 -15.97
N VAL A 227 -19.86 25.16 -15.08
CA VAL A 227 -19.85 24.17 -14.01
C VAL A 227 -19.97 24.85 -12.66
N ARG A 228 -20.63 24.18 -11.71
CA ARG A 228 -20.74 24.60 -10.32
C ARG A 228 -19.78 23.73 -9.50
N ALA A 229 -18.82 24.37 -8.84
CA ALA A 229 -17.83 23.73 -8.02
C ALA A 229 -17.79 24.29 -6.61
N GLN A 230 -17.28 23.51 -5.66
CA GLN A 230 -17.13 23.90 -4.27
C GLN A 230 -15.68 23.74 -3.81
N LEU A 231 -15.16 24.73 -3.13
CA LEU A 231 -13.90 24.72 -2.39
C LEU A 231 -14.23 24.76 -0.89
N THR A 232 -13.91 23.69 -0.17
CA THR A 232 -14.26 23.54 1.25
C THR A 232 -13.10 22.99 2.07
N PHE A 233 -13.16 23.14 3.40
CA PHE A 233 -12.30 22.44 4.36
C PHE A 233 -13.15 21.49 5.21
N PRO A 234 -13.24 20.19 4.86
CA PRO A 234 -13.96 19.20 5.68
C PRO A 234 -13.33 19.00 7.07
N SER A 235 -12.02 19.21 7.19
CA SER A 235 -11.29 19.24 8.46
C SER A 235 -10.06 20.14 8.35
N PRO A 236 -9.44 20.57 9.47
CA PRO A 236 -8.20 21.34 9.44
C PRO A 236 -7.12 20.63 8.65
N GLY A 237 -6.44 21.37 7.74
CA GLY A 237 -5.39 20.81 6.89
C GLY A 237 -5.86 19.97 5.70
N VAL A 238 -7.17 19.76 5.51
CA VAL A 238 -7.73 19.04 4.37
C VAL A 238 -8.61 19.97 3.55
N MET A 239 -8.16 20.39 2.39
CA MET A 239 -8.91 21.18 1.43
C MET A 239 -9.55 20.25 0.40
N ARG A 240 -10.81 20.44 0.07
CA ARG A 240 -11.54 19.72 -0.97
C ARG A 240 -11.98 20.66 -2.06
N TYR A 241 -11.70 20.28 -3.32
CA TYR A 241 -12.34 20.84 -4.50
C TYR A 241 -13.22 19.78 -5.15
N GLU A 242 -14.45 20.11 -5.48
CA GLU A 242 -15.43 19.20 -6.06
C GLU A 242 -16.32 19.92 -7.07
N VAL A 243 -16.48 19.36 -8.28
CA VAL A 243 -17.52 19.76 -9.21
C VAL A 243 -18.82 19.05 -8.81
N VAL A 244 -19.80 19.84 -8.41
CA VAL A 244 -21.10 19.34 -7.92
C VAL A 244 -22.19 19.34 -9.00
N ASP A 245 -21.96 20.10 -10.08
CA ASP A 245 -22.89 20.16 -11.21
C ASP A 245 -22.10 20.54 -12.48
N TRP A 246 -22.23 19.73 -13.51
CA TRP A 246 -21.54 19.95 -14.79
C TRP A 246 -22.26 20.93 -15.72
N GLY A 247 -23.54 21.28 -15.45
CA GLY A 247 -24.34 22.18 -16.25
C GLY A 247 -24.63 21.72 -17.69
N GLY A 248 -24.31 20.47 -17.99
CA GLY A 248 -24.41 19.89 -19.33
C GLY A 248 -23.93 18.44 -19.39
N PRO A 249 -23.44 17.94 -20.54
CA PRO A 249 -22.93 16.60 -20.69
C PRO A 249 -21.82 16.27 -19.68
N LEU A 250 -21.84 15.03 -19.15
CA LEU A 250 -20.84 14.54 -18.20
C LEU A 250 -19.53 14.22 -18.91
N PRO A 251 -18.37 14.43 -18.24
CA PRO A 251 -17.11 13.97 -18.76
C PRO A 251 -16.99 12.44 -18.67
N ASN A 252 -16.16 11.87 -19.51
CA ASN A 252 -15.74 10.48 -19.47
C ASN A 252 -14.29 10.31 -18.94
N ARG A 253 -13.55 11.42 -18.83
CA ARG A 253 -12.22 11.49 -18.20
C ARG A 253 -12.02 12.85 -17.56
N VAL A 254 -11.37 12.86 -16.41
CA VAL A 254 -10.92 14.07 -15.71
C VAL A 254 -9.42 14.02 -15.47
N SER A 255 -8.73 15.16 -15.55
CA SER A 255 -7.31 15.29 -15.29
C SER A 255 -7.02 16.54 -14.46
N ILE A 256 -6.06 16.43 -13.56
CA ILE A 256 -5.51 17.54 -12.76
C ILE A 256 -3.99 17.51 -12.85
N SER A 257 -3.35 18.66 -12.85
CA SER A 257 -1.90 18.75 -12.92
C SER A 257 -1.36 19.90 -12.08
N SER A 258 -0.07 19.84 -11.75
CA SER A 258 0.64 20.90 -11.05
C SER A 258 2.09 20.98 -11.51
N ALA A 259 2.67 22.17 -11.38
CA ALA A 259 4.09 22.34 -11.57
C ALA A 259 4.89 21.55 -10.53
N SER A 260 5.97 20.93 -10.95
CA SER A 260 6.90 20.19 -10.11
C SER A 260 8.33 20.41 -10.58
N ASP A 261 9.25 20.72 -9.67
CA ASP A 261 10.67 20.81 -10.02
C ASP A 261 11.35 19.43 -9.96
N GLY A 262 12.58 19.37 -10.47
CA GLY A 262 13.35 18.13 -10.51
C GLY A 262 13.77 17.56 -9.15
N GLN A 263 13.55 18.29 -8.06
CA GLN A 263 13.92 17.90 -6.70
C GLN A 263 12.76 17.41 -5.85
N GLU A 264 11.54 17.43 -6.38
CA GLU A 264 10.37 16.95 -5.67
C GLU A 264 10.26 15.43 -5.78
N HIS A 265 10.00 14.74 -4.66
CA HIS A 265 9.84 13.31 -4.53
C HIS A 265 8.41 12.98 -4.13
N PHE A 266 7.91 11.81 -4.56
CA PHE A 266 6.50 11.42 -4.40
C PHE A 266 6.37 10.02 -3.83
N TYR A 267 5.67 9.86 -2.71
CA TYR A 267 5.53 8.62 -1.97
C TYR A 267 4.06 8.26 -1.81
N GLY A 268 3.75 6.96 -1.63
CA GLY A 268 2.38 6.50 -1.43
C GLY A 268 1.89 5.63 -2.57
N PHE A 269 0.74 5.94 -3.19
CA PHE A 269 0.09 5.20 -4.29
C PHE A 269 -0.41 3.80 -3.91
N GLY A 270 -0.47 3.45 -2.63
CA GLY A 270 -0.73 2.12 -2.13
C GLY A 270 0.54 1.30 -1.97
N GLU A 271 0.49 0.02 -2.31
CA GLU A 271 1.61 -0.92 -2.23
C GLU A 271 2.37 -0.94 -3.56
N LYS A 272 3.58 -0.39 -3.56
CA LYS A 272 4.47 -0.37 -4.74
C LYS A 272 5.74 -1.16 -4.44
N PHE A 273 6.13 -2.03 -5.37
CA PHE A 273 7.25 -2.97 -5.20
C PHE A 273 8.54 -2.49 -5.85
N ASP A 274 8.45 -1.51 -6.76
CA ASP A 274 9.56 -1.02 -7.58
C ASP A 274 10.44 -0.01 -6.83
N SER A 275 9.83 1.01 -6.26
CA SER A 275 10.53 2.09 -5.54
C SER A 275 9.60 2.74 -4.53
N LEU A 276 10.15 3.25 -3.44
CA LEU A 276 9.43 4.09 -2.49
C LEU A 276 9.13 5.46 -3.11
N ASP A 277 10.10 6.07 -3.79
CA ASP A 277 9.94 7.32 -4.54
C ASP A 277 9.49 7.02 -5.97
N GLN A 278 8.36 7.57 -6.36
CA GLN A 278 7.76 7.39 -7.68
C GLN A 278 8.04 8.55 -8.64
N ALA A 279 8.96 9.46 -8.31
CA ALA A 279 9.35 10.54 -9.20
C ALA A 279 9.94 10.01 -10.52
N GLY A 280 9.41 10.45 -11.65
CA GLY A 280 9.80 9.98 -12.99
C GLY A 280 9.05 8.73 -13.47
N ASN A 281 8.10 8.19 -12.69
CA ASN A 281 7.30 7.03 -13.08
C ASN A 281 5.89 7.43 -13.51
N VAL A 282 5.27 6.56 -14.32
CA VAL A 282 3.82 6.54 -14.56
C VAL A 282 3.22 5.44 -13.70
N VAL A 283 2.36 5.83 -12.77
CA VAL A 283 1.77 4.91 -11.79
C VAL A 283 0.33 4.58 -12.20
N ASP A 284 0.05 3.31 -12.47
CA ASP A 284 -1.31 2.81 -12.74
C ASP A 284 -2.03 2.53 -11.41
N ILE A 285 -3.13 3.21 -11.16
CA ILE A 285 -3.99 3.02 -9.99
C ILE A 285 -5.10 2.05 -10.36
N LEU A 286 -4.74 0.78 -10.37
CA LEU A 286 -5.63 -0.35 -10.62
C LEU A 286 -5.26 -1.50 -9.67
N THR A 287 -6.24 -1.93 -8.86
CA THR A 287 -6.07 -3.16 -8.07
C THR A 287 -5.95 -4.36 -9.01
N PHE A 288 -4.83 -5.06 -8.93
CA PHE A 288 -4.56 -6.15 -9.86
C PHE A 288 -3.65 -7.19 -9.22
N ASP A 289 -3.98 -8.47 -9.37
CA ASP A 289 -3.12 -9.57 -8.93
C ASP A 289 -1.92 -9.66 -9.87
N ASN A 290 -0.87 -8.96 -9.46
CA ASN A 290 0.38 -8.87 -10.19
C ASN A 290 1.51 -8.77 -9.15
N PRO A 291 2.02 -9.89 -8.67
CA PRO A 291 3.08 -9.89 -7.69
C PRO A 291 4.32 -9.18 -8.24
N GLY A 292 4.89 -8.33 -7.38
CA GLY A 292 6.15 -7.68 -7.65
C GLY A 292 6.09 -6.47 -8.60
N ASN A 293 7.23 -6.17 -9.19
CA ASN A 293 7.50 -4.97 -9.98
C ASN A 293 7.13 -5.17 -11.46
N LYS A 294 5.83 -5.26 -11.77
CA LYS A 294 5.34 -5.48 -13.14
C LYS A 294 4.28 -4.45 -13.55
N GLY A 295 4.70 -3.39 -14.24
CA GLY A 295 3.80 -2.43 -14.87
C GLY A 295 3.06 -1.49 -13.91
N GLY A 296 3.60 -1.25 -12.72
CA GLY A 296 3.06 -0.29 -11.75
C GLY A 296 1.76 -0.69 -11.05
N ARG A 297 1.17 -1.83 -11.41
CA ARG A 297 -0.03 -2.38 -10.78
C ARG A 297 0.32 -3.07 -9.47
N ALA A 298 -0.64 -3.20 -8.56
CA ALA A 298 -0.44 -3.86 -7.28
C ALA A 298 -1.76 -4.38 -6.70
N TYR A 299 -1.68 -5.27 -5.72
CA TYR A 299 -2.84 -5.76 -4.98
C TYR A 299 -3.58 -4.63 -4.25
N LYS A 300 -2.83 -3.68 -3.69
CA LYS A 300 -3.36 -2.51 -2.98
C LYS A 300 -2.91 -1.25 -3.66
N VAL A 301 -3.86 -0.39 -4.04
CA VAL A 301 -3.56 0.90 -4.65
C VAL A 301 -4.31 2.02 -3.95
N ALA A 302 -3.76 3.21 -4.02
CA ALA A 302 -4.42 4.43 -3.54
C ALA A 302 -4.21 5.55 -4.56
N PRO A 303 -5.26 6.24 -5.02
CA PRO A 303 -5.14 7.46 -5.83
C PRO A 303 -4.68 8.64 -4.95
N TRP A 304 -3.56 8.44 -4.29
CA TRP A 304 -2.98 9.28 -3.26
C TRP A 304 -1.47 9.28 -3.33
N PHE A 305 -0.89 10.44 -3.18
CA PHE A 305 0.53 10.56 -2.91
C PHE A 305 0.81 11.64 -1.85
N VAL A 306 1.98 11.54 -1.24
CA VAL A 306 2.58 12.57 -0.38
C VAL A 306 3.86 13.09 -1.04
N SER A 307 4.01 14.41 -1.11
CA SER A 307 5.18 15.08 -1.67
C SER A 307 6.21 15.41 -0.60
N SER A 308 7.50 15.31 -0.94
CA SER A 308 8.60 15.82 -0.11
C SER A 308 8.49 17.30 0.24
N ARG A 309 7.62 18.05 -0.46
CA ARG A 309 7.28 19.45 -0.16
C ARG A 309 6.28 19.64 0.98
N GLY A 310 5.79 18.57 1.60
CA GLY A 310 4.92 18.66 2.79
C GLY A 310 3.44 18.79 2.49
N TYR A 311 2.99 18.32 1.34
CA TYR A 311 1.56 18.17 1.03
C TYR A 311 1.27 16.77 0.50
N GLY A 312 0.00 16.38 0.51
CA GLY A 312 -0.49 15.21 -0.18
C GLY A 312 -1.65 15.58 -1.10
N LEU A 313 -1.86 14.76 -2.13
CA LEU A 313 -2.97 14.90 -3.06
C LEU A 313 -3.70 13.56 -3.17
N HIS A 314 -5.00 13.59 -2.96
CA HIS A 314 -5.92 12.46 -3.10
C HIS A 314 -6.94 12.78 -4.19
N LEU A 315 -6.96 11.98 -5.25
CA LEU A 315 -8.01 12.00 -6.28
C LEU A 315 -9.12 11.02 -5.85
N ASP A 316 -10.26 11.54 -5.43
CA ASP A 316 -11.37 10.73 -4.89
C ASP A 316 -12.19 10.11 -6.03
N SER A 317 -11.67 9.01 -6.59
CA SER A 317 -12.29 8.25 -7.66
C SER A 317 -12.00 6.77 -7.50
N THR A 318 -13.01 5.91 -7.66
CA THR A 318 -12.89 4.44 -7.66
C THR A 318 -12.60 3.86 -9.04
N ALA A 319 -12.63 4.67 -10.08
CA ALA A 319 -12.26 4.29 -11.43
C ALA A 319 -10.73 4.10 -11.55
N ARG A 320 -10.30 3.37 -12.58
CA ARG A 320 -8.89 3.31 -12.93
C ARG A 320 -8.34 4.70 -13.18
N SER A 321 -7.19 5.00 -12.60
CA SER A 321 -6.52 6.29 -12.73
C SER A 321 -5.05 6.09 -13.12
N THR A 322 -4.47 7.10 -13.76
CA THR A 322 -3.05 7.13 -14.13
C THR A 322 -2.41 8.37 -13.54
N PHE A 323 -1.29 8.20 -12.86
CA PHE A 323 -0.53 9.28 -12.23
C PHE A 323 0.83 9.36 -12.90
N ASP A 324 1.01 10.35 -13.77
CA ASP A 324 2.31 10.67 -14.36
C ASP A 324 3.09 11.58 -13.41
N MET A 325 4.10 11.03 -12.76
CA MET A 325 4.89 11.73 -11.77
C MET A 325 6.17 12.31 -12.41
N ARG A 326 6.01 13.10 -13.48
CA ARG A 326 7.07 13.74 -14.30
C ARG A 326 7.76 12.79 -15.28
N ALA A 327 7.15 11.68 -15.65
CA ALA A 327 7.71 10.77 -16.65
C ALA A 327 7.67 11.38 -18.06
N ALA A 328 6.52 11.91 -18.47
CA ALA A 328 6.36 12.55 -19.77
C ALA A 328 6.89 13.99 -19.82
N ALA A 329 6.66 14.79 -18.76
CA ALA A 329 7.07 16.18 -18.69
C ALA A 329 7.81 16.50 -17.40
N ARG A 330 9.08 16.87 -17.50
CA ARG A 330 9.95 17.11 -16.32
C ARG A 330 9.52 18.25 -15.40
N GLY A 331 8.69 19.17 -15.88
CA GLY A 331 8.25 20.35 -15.13
C GLY A 331 6.89 20.21 -14.44
N ARG A 332 6.20 19.06 -14.58
CA ARG A 332 4.87 18.86 -14.03
C ARG A 332 4.58 17.39 -13.71
N TYR A 333 3.62 17.16 -12.82
CA TYR A 333 2.93 15.88 -12.71
C TYR A 333 1.47 16.04 -13.16
N GLU A 334 0.86 14.93 -13.61
CA GLU A 334 -0.54 14.90 -14.05
C GLU A 334 -1.23 13.62 -13.55
N LEU A 335 -2.44 13.79 -13.01
CA LEU A 335 -3.31 12.70 -12.57
C LEU A 335 -4.55 12.68 -13.46
N SER A 336 -4.87 11.52 -14.04
CA SER A 336 -6.08 11.34 -14.84
C SER A 336 -6.90 10.16 -14.35
N SER A 337 -8.23 10.22 -14.48
CA SER A 337 -9.15 9.15 -14.10
C SER A 337 -10.29 9.03 -15.11
N HIS A 338 -10.67 7.80 -15.43
CA HIS A 338 -11.79 7.46 -16.32
C HIS A 338 -13.13 7.53 -15.58
N THR A 339 -13.50 8.72 -15.15
CA THR A 339 -14.70 8.97 -14.34
C THR A 339 -15.46 10.20 -14.83
N SER A 340 -16.74 10.26 -14.50
CA SER A 340 -17.59 11.44 -14.68
C SER A 340 -17.58 12.39 -13.47
N THR A 341 -16.86 12.05 -12.39
CA THR A 341 -16.80 12.87 -11.17
C THR A 341 -15.43 13.52 -11.03
N LEU A 342 -15.39 14.76 -10.58
CA LEU A 342 -14.16 15.46 -10.23
C LEU A 342 -14.21 15.88 -8.79
N ARG A 343 -13.49 15.16 -7.94
CA ARG A 343 -13.27 15.52 -6.55
C ARG A 343 -11.82 15.18 -6.19
N PHE A 344 -11.12 16.15 -5.61
CA PHE A 344 -9.80 15.91 -5.06
C PHE A 344 -9.60 16.62 -3.74
N HIS A 345 -8.65 16.10 -2.95
CA HIS A 345 -8.26 16.70 -1.67
C HIS A 345 -6.79 17.08 -1.71
N LEU A 346 -6.48 18.29 -1.28
CA LEU A 346 -5.12 18.70 -0.93
C LEU A 346 -4.99 18.61 0.58
N VAL A 347 -4.06 17.78 1.02
CA VAL A 347 -3.84 17.45 2.44
C VAL A 347 -2.50 18.05 2.87
N THR A 348 -2.52 18.81 3.96
CA THR A 348 -1.33 19.48 4.49
C THR A 348 -1.15 19.18 5.96
N GLY A 349 0.05 19.39 6.48
CA GLY A 349 0.39 19.21 7.90
C GLY A 349 1.75 19.81 8.22
N PRO A 350 2.11 19.99 9.51
CA PRO A 350 3.42 20.47 9.93
C PRO A 350 4.58 19.58 9.50
N ASN A 351 4.34 18.29 9.27
CA ASN A 351 5.31 17.30 8.83
C ASN A 351 4.63 16.18 8.07
N LEU A 352 5.40 15.27 7.46
CA LEU A 352 4.86 14.18 6.64
C LEU A 352 4.01 13.19 7.45
N LYS A 353 4.30 12.97 8.74
CA LYS A 353 3.45 12.15 9.62
C LYS A 353 2.06 12.76 9.76
N ASP A 354 1.98 14.09 9.92
CA ASP A 354 0.70 14.80 10.05
C ASP A 354 -0.06 14.82 8.71
N VAL A 355 0.63 14.90 7.58
CA VAL A 355 0.00 14.78 6.25
C VAL A 355 -0.66 13.40 6.09
N VAL A 356 0.04 12.31 6.43
CA VAL A 356 -0.52 10.95 6.41
C VAL A 356 -1.64 10.79 7.46
N SER A 357 -1.48 11.38 8.65
CA SER A 357 -2.51 11.39 9.69
C SER A 357 -3.80 12.09 9.24
N ASN A 358 -3.69 13.23 8.55
CA ASN A 358 -4.84 13.96 8.02
C ASN A 358 -5.51 13.19 6.88
N TYR A 359 -4.72 12.54 6.01
CA TYR A 359 -5.25 11.65 4.96
C TYR A 359 -6.03 10.47 5.54
N THR A 360 -5.48 9.78 6.54
CA THR A 360 -6.18 8.66 7.19
C THR A 360 -7.37 9.13 8.03
N GLY A 361 -7.35 10.36 8.54
CA GLY A 361 -8.52 10.99 9.14
C GLY A 361 -9.68 11.18 8.15
N LEU A 362 -9.36 11.39 6.87
CA LEU A 362 -10.35 11.48 5.79
C LEU A 362 -10.83 10.10 5.32
N THR A 363 -9.92 9.13 5.18
CA THR A 363 -10.18 7.85 4.50
C THR A 363 -10.47 6.68 5.44
N GLY A 364 -10.09 6.80 6.70
CA GLY A 364 -10.27 5.80 7.76
C GLY A 364 -8.95 5.39 8.39
N ARG A 365 -9.00 5.10 9.68
CA ARG A 365 -7.88 4.64 10.50
C ARG A 365 -8.09 3.20 10.91
N PRO A 366 -7.03 2.39 11.05
CA PRO A 366 -7.19 1.00 11.45
C PRO A 366 -7.70 0.92 12.88
N PRO A 367 -8.73 0.11 13.16
CA PRO A 367 -9.05 -0.26 14.53
C PRO A 367 -7.89 -1.07 15.11
N LEU A 368 -7.75 -1.08 16.44
CA LEU A 368 -6.72 -1.86 17.11
C LEU A 368 -7.07 -3.35 17.06
N PRO A 369 -6.28 -4.20 16.37
CA PRO A 369 -6.51 -5.64 16.39
C PRO A 369 -6.32 -6.25 17.79
N PRO A 370 -6.91 -7.42 18.07
CA PRO A 370 -6.70 -8.10 19.34
C PRO A 370 -5.23 -8.55 19.51
N PRO A 371 -4.73 -8.70 20.77
CA PRO A 371 -3.34 -9.03 21.04
C PRO A 371 -2.80 -10.26 20.31
N TRP A 372 -3.60 -11.32 20.16
CA TRP A 372 -3.18 -12.54 19.47
C TRP A 372 -2.76 -12.32 18.00
N ALA A 373 -3.29 -11.28 17.34
CA ALA A 373 -2.94 -10.93 15.96
C ALA A 373 -1.46 -10.55 15.80
N PHE A 374 -0.84 -10.05 16.85
CA PHE A 374 0.55 -9.61 16.87
C PHE A 374 1.53 -10.70 17.37
N GLY A 375 1.07 -11.90 17.68
CA GLY A 375 1.94 -13.05 17.86
C GLY A 375 2.21 -13.74 16.52
N PRO A 376 3.27 -14.55 16.37
CA PRO A 376 3.54 -15.26 15.13
C PRO A 376 2.42 -16.25 14.76
N TRP A 377 2.25 -16.51 13.45
CA TRP A 377 1.18 -17.38 12.92
C TRP A 377 1.74 -18.62 12.24
N ILE A 378 1.00 -19.72 12.32
CA ILE A 378 1.19 -20.93 11.53
C ILE A 378 0.26 -20.85 10.33
N SER A 379 0.79 -20.92 9.12
CA SER A 379 0.01 -20.95 7.89
C SER A 379 0.66 -21.87 6.86
N SER A 380 -0.14 -22.37 5.94
CA SER A 380 0.27 -23.13 4.76
C SER A 380 -0.83 -23.00 3.72
N ASP A 381 -0.48 -22.95 2.46
CA ASP A 381 -1.43 -22.89 1.34
C ASP A 381 -2.50 -24.02 1.42
N ILE A 382 -2.07 -25.25 1.69
CA ILE A 382 -2.97 -26.41 1.80
C ILE A 382 -2.65 -27.21 3.06
N TRP A 383 -3.64 -27.44 3.90
CA TRP A 383 -3.63 -28.46 4.96
C TRP A 383 -4.39 -29.69 4.45
N ARG A 384 -3.67 -30.73 4.00
CA ARG A 384 -4.28 -31.86 3.31
C ARG A 384 -5.12 -32.77 4.20
N SER A 385 -4.91 -32.73 5.51
CA SER A 385 -5.61 -33.59 6.46
C SER A 385 -5.62 -33.02 7.89
N GLY A 386 -6.54 -33.49 8.71
CA GLY A 386 -6.57 -33.18 10.14
C GLY A 386 -5.33 -33.69 10.89
N GLY A 387 -4.75 -34.80 10.45
CA GLY A 387 -3.49 -35.33 11.00
C GLY A 387 -2.32 -34.35 10.80
N GLU A 388 -2.29 -33.67 9.66
CA GLU A 388 -1.28 -32.69 9.36
C GLU A 388 -1.44 -31.42 10.22
N VAL A 389 -2.66 -30.94 10.44
CA VAL A 389 -2.95 -29.85 11.36
C VAL A 389 -2.41 -30.20 12.77
N ARG A 390 -2.71 -31.41 13.24
CA ARG A 390 -2.24 -31.91 14.53
C ARG A 390 -0.72 -32.00 14.59
N TYR A 391 -0.07 -32.51 13.55
CA TYR A 391 1.40 -32.54 13.43
C TYR A 391 2.01 -31.15 13.55
N ALA A 392 1.59 -30.22 12.71
CA ALA A 392 2.16 -28.88 12.68
C ALA A 392 2.10 -28.22 14.04
N VAL A 393 0.89 -28.14 14.64
CA VAL A 393 0.68 -27.49 15.94
C VAL A 393 1.50 -28.17 17.06
N SER A 394 1.50 -29.52 17.10
CA SER A 394 2.26 -30.26 18.10
C SER A 394 3.77 -29.98 17.98
N LYS A 395 4.30 -29.94 16.76
CA LYS A 395 5.73 -29.69 16.52
C LYS A 395 6.15 -28.27 16.83
N PHE A 396 5.31 -27.25 16.59
CA PHE A 396 5.60 -25.88 17.04
C PHE A 396 5.69 -25.79 18.57
N ARG A 397 4.75 -26.42 19.30
CA ARG A 397 4.77 -26.46 20.77
C ARG A 397 5.94 -27.26 21.32
N GLU A 398 6.20 -28.47 20.80
CA GLU A 398 7.36 -29.29 21.17
C GLU A 398 8.69 -28.52 21.04
N ARG A 399 8.84 -27.75 19.99
CA ARG A 399 10.03 -26.93 19.69
C ARG A 399 10.05 -25.58 20.37
N LYS A 400 9.06 -25.28 21.21
CA LYS A 400 8.94 -24.02 21.96
C LYS A 400 9.03 -22.79 21.05
N ILE A 401 8.36 -22.84 19.88
CA ILE A 401 8.21 -21.70 18.98
C ILE A 401 6.91 -21.00 19.38
N PRO A 402 6.94 -19.74 19.83
CA PRO A 402 5.72 -19.01 20.18
C PRO A 402 4.87 -18.77 18.94
N VAL A 403 3.56 -19.05 19.05
CA VAL A 403 2.58 -18.84 18.00
C VAL A 403 1.20 -18.54 18.59
N SER A 404 0.40 -17.70 17.94
CA SER A 404 -0.88 -17.22 18.47
C SER A 404 -2.06 -17.42 17.50
N ALA A 405 -1.81 -17.74 16.24
CA ALA A 405 -2.85 -18.00 15.26
C ALA A 405 -2.51 -19.18 14.35
N PHE A 406 -3.56 -19.81 13.83
CA PHE A 406 -3.50 -20.86 12.82
C PHE A 406 -4.41 -20.49 11.64
N VAL A 407 -3.83 -20.44 10.44
CA VAL A 407 -4.55 -20.10 9.21
C VAL A 407 -4.96 -21.38 8.49
N PHE A 408 -6.27 -21.59 8.31
CA PHE A 408 -6.80 -22.51 7.32
C PHE A 408 -6.89 -21.77 5.99
N ASP A 409 -5.91 -22.01 5.12
CA ASP A 409 -5.91 -21.51 3.76
C ASP A 409 -6.68 -22.47 2.84
N SER A 410 -6.77 -22.18 1.56
CA SER A 410 -7.58 -22.96 0.61
C SER A 410 -6.94 -24.34 0.28
N PRO A 411 -7.73 -25.41 0.09
CA PRO A 411 -9.14 -25.55 0.41
C PRO A 411 -9.35 -26.02 1.85
N TRP A 412 -10.24 -25.38 2.56
CA TRP A 412 -10.74 -25.89 3.84
C TRP A 412 -12.26 -26.16 3.77
N GLU A 413 -12.90 -25.66 2.71
CA GLU A 413 -14.33 -25.72 2.43
C GLU A 413 -14.66 -26.96 1.58
N VAL A 414 -15.92 -27.37 1.56
CA VAL A 414 -16.41 -28.42 0.67
C VAL A 414 -16.35 -27.97 -0.79
N ALA A 415 -16.83 -26.75 -1.07
CA ALA A 415 -16.64 -26.06 -2.34
C ALA A 415 -16.27 -24.60 -2.07
N TYR A 416 -15.51 -23.96 -2.97
CA TYR A 416 -15.00 -22.62 -2.72
C TYR A 416 -16.11 -21.59 -2.45
N ASN A 417 -15.99 -20.99 -1.27
CA ASN A 417 -16.88 -19.97 -0.71
C ASN A 417 -18.33 -20.45 -0.52
N ASP A 418 -18.52 -21.73 -0.19
CA ASP A 418 -19.76 -22.27 0.37
C ASP A 418 -19.81 -22.17 1.91
N PHE A 419 -18.69 -21.77 2.54
CA PHE A 419 -18.49 -21.56 3.98
C PHE A 419 -18.81 -22.79 4.83
N THR A 420 -18.67 -23.98 4.26
CA THR A 420 -18.89 -25.28 4.93
C THR A 420 -17.55 -25.97 5.13
N PHE A 421 -17.16 -26.20 6.39
CA PHE A 421 -15.92 -26.91 6.70
C PHE A 421 -15.94 -28.33 6.13
N ASN A 422 -14.85 -28.73 5.45
CA ASN A 422 -14.72 -30.06 4.88
C ASN A 422 -14.31 -31.07 5.98
N GLU A 423 -15.30 -31.58 6.71
CA GLU A 423 -15.06 -32.54 7.80
C GLU A 423 -14.50 -33.88 7.32
N VAL A 424 -14.61 -34.23 6.04
CA VAL A 424 -13.98 -35.44 5.46
C VAL A 424 -12.47 -35.24 5.37
N GLN A 425 -12.00 -34.08 4.86
CA GLN A 425 -10.57 -33.74 4.76
C GLN A 425 -9.88 -33.77 6.13
N PHE A 426 -10.54 -33.22 7.15
CA PHE A 426 -9.98 -33.10 8.49
C PHE A 426 -10.36 -34.26 9.43
N GLY A 427 -11.12 -35.26 8.92
CA GLY A 427 -11.66 -36.36 9.67
C GLY A 427 -10.61 -37.40 10.10
N LEU A 428 -11.05 -38.44 10.82
CA LEU A 428 -10.18 -39.46 11.40
C LEU A 428 -9.32 -40.21 10.37
N ASP A 429 -9.83 -40.39 9.15
CA ASP A 429 -9.10 -41.04 8.04
C ASP A 429 -8.03 -40.13 7.44
N GLY A 430 -8.05 -38.84 7.75
CA GLY A 430 -7.06 -37.87 7.35
C GLY A 430 -5.78 -37.98 8.18
N THR A 431 -4.91 -38.95 7.87
CA THR A 431 -3.69 -39.26 8.63
C THR A 431 -2.46 -38.53 8.06
N PHE A 432 -1.42 -38.41 8.90
CA PHE A 432 -0.11 -37.85 8.52
C PHE A 432 1.03 -38.64 9.17
N GLU A 433 2.23 -38.66 8.55
CA GLU A 433 3.41 -39.42 9.00
C GLU A 433 3.09 -40.88 9.33
N LYS A 434 2.65 -41.65 8.32
CA LYS A 434 2.36 -43.09 8.46
C LYS A 434 1.42 -43.42 9.64
N GLN A 435 0.38 -42.60 9.83
CA GLN A 435 -0.65 -42.76 10.88
C GLN A 435 -0.21 -42.36 12.32
N ASN A 436 0.98 -41.77 12.50
CA ASN A 436 1.37 -41.22 13.80
C ASN A 436 0.48 -40.05 14.25
N PHE A 437 -0.07 -39.30 13.27
CA PHE A 437 -1.02 -38.22 13.51
C PHE A 437 -2.33 -38.51 12.75
N ILE A 438 -3.42 -38.60 13.48
CA ILE A 438 -4.77 -38.82 12.94
C ILE A 438 -5.57 -37.53 13.00
N GLY A 439 -6.59 -37.40 12.16
CA GLY A 439 -7.48 -36.25 12.16
C GLY A 439 -8.40 -36.15 13.37
N PHE A 440 -9.54 -35.51 13.20
CA PHE A 440 -10.48 -35.18 14.26
C PHE A 440 -11.83 -35.86 14.02
N ALA A 441 -12.49 -36.33 15.10
CA ALA A 441 -13.79 -36.97 14.97
C ALA A 441 -14.88 -35.97 14.55
N LYS A 442 -14.75 -34.71 14.94
CA LYS A 442 -15.69 -33.63 14.67
C LYS A 442 -14.95 -32.29 14.52
N LEU A 443 -15.55 -31.34 13.81
CA LEU A 443 -15.07 -29.96 13.73
C LEU A 443 -14.82 -29.34 15.11
N ALA A 444 -15.75 -29.54 16.06
CA ALA A 444 -15.63 -29.03 17.43
C ALA A 444 -14.38 -29.53 18.17
N ASP A 445 -13.94 -30.78 17.91
CA ASP A 445 -12.74 -31.35 18.51
C ASP A 445 -11.47 -30.68 17.96
N MET A 446 -11.46 -30.40 16.66
CA MET A 446 -10.37 -29.65 16.01
C MET A 446 -10.28 -28.22 16.55
N MET A 447 -11.39 -27.50 16.66
CA MET A 447 -11.43 -26.14 17.19
C MET A 447 -10.98 -26.13 18.67
N THR A 448 -11.41 -27.09 19.48
CA THR A 448 -10.98 -27.24 20.88
C THR A 448 -9.48 -27.54 20.98
N PHE A 449 -8.93 -28.40 20.10
CA PHE A 449 -7.51 -28.69 20.05
C PHE A 449 -6.69 -27.43 19.76
N LEU A 450 -7.09 -26.62 18.77
CA LEU A 450 -6.42 -25.36 18.43
C LEU A 450 -6.49 -24.34 19.56
N GLN A 451 -7.66 -24.20 20.18
CA GLN A 451 -7.86 -23.35 21.37
C GLN A 451 -6.93 -23.76 22.52
N GLN A 452 -6.90 -25.05 22.88
CA GLN A 452 -6.05 -25.56 23.96
C GLN A 452 -4.55 -25.42 23.63
N ALA A 453 -4.21 -25.40 22.36
CA ALA A 453 -2.88 -25.06 21.90
C ALA A 453 -2.62 -23.52 21.89
N GLY A 454 -3.54 -22.69 22.34
CA GLY A 454 -3.37 -21.23 22.41
C GLY A 454 -3.36 -20.54 21.06
N LEU A 455 -4.22 -21.00 20.14
CA LEU A 455 -4.30 -20.48 18.78
C LEU A 455 -5.71 -19.99 18.45
N LYS A 456 -5.83 -18.77 17.94
CA LYS A 456 -7.02 -18.31 17.21
C LYS A 456 -6.95 -18.82 15.78
N VAL A 457 -8.10 -19.07 15.20
CA VAL A 457 -8.25 -19.57 13.82
C VAL A 457 -8.50 -18.41 12.89
N ILE A 458 -7.86 -18.43 11.73
CA ILE A 458 -8.10 -17.53 10.61
C ILE A 458 -8.49 -18.41 9.42
N CYS A 459 -9.63 -18.14 8.78
CA CYS A 459 -10.06 -18.87 7.59
C CYS A 459 -9.86 -18.03 6.33
N TRP A 460 -9.28 -18.64 5.30
CA TRP A 460 -9.18 -18.05 3.98
C TRP A 460 -10.55 -17.93 3.31
N MET A 461 -10.75 -16.94 2.47
CA MET A 461 -11.91 -16.76 1.61
C MET A 461 -11.62 -15.82 0.44
N ALA A 462 -12.42 -15.93 -0.62
CA ALA A 462 -12.41 -15.04 -1.78
C ALA A 462 -13.82 -14.52 -2.10
N PRO A 463 -13.99 -13.48 -2.93
CA PRO A 463 -15.32 -12.91 -3.20
C PRO A 463 -16.12 -13.66 -4.28
N PHE A 464 -15.65 -14.82 -4.75
CA PHE A 464 -16.27 -15.60 -5.82
C PHE A 464 -16.97 -16.84 -5.26
N VAL A 465 -18.23 -17.04 -5.62
CA VAL A 465 -18.94 -18.30 -5.34
C VAL A 465 -18.87 -19.20 -6.56
N ASP A 466 -18.33 -20.41 -6.40
CA ASP A 466 -17.99 -21.27 -7.52
C ASP A 466 -19.17 -21.93 -8.24
N VAL A 467 -19.09 -21.97 -9.56
CA VAL A 467 -19.90 -22.84 -10.42
C VAL A 467 -19.19 -24.14 -10.75
N ASN A 468 -17.85 -24.15 -10.67
CA ASN A 468 -17.02 -25.35 -10.66
C ASN A 468 -15.63 -25.01 -10.09
N SER A 469 -15.07 -25.93 -9.33
CA SER A 469 -13.78 -25.80 -8.67
C SER A 469 -12.72 -26.70 -9.31
N ILE A 470 -11.43 -26.30 -9.20
CA ILE A 470 -10.32 -27.18 -9.55
C ILE A 470 -10.17 -28.31 -8.53
N ASN A 471 -9.54 -29.41 -8.93
CA ASN A 471 -9.27 -30.52 -8.04
C ASN A 471 -7.93 -30.30 -7.30
N GLU A 472 -8.01 -30.02 -6.01
CA GLU A 472 -6.84 -29.84 -5.12
C GLU A 472 -6.29 -31.19 -4.58
N GLY A 473 -6.96 -32.30 -4.87
CA GLY A 473 -6.57 -33.62 -4.38
C GLY A 473 -6.79 -33.83 -2.88
N VAL A 474 -7.75 -33.14 -2.28
CA VAL A 474 -8.17 -33.35 -0.89
C VAL A 474 -9.46 -34.17 -0.83
N ALA A 475 -9.61 -35.00 0.21
CA ALA A 475 -10.82 -35.79 0.39
C ALA A 475 -12.04 -34.89 0.66
N GLY A 476 -13.22 -35.30 0.19
CA GLY A 476 -14.48 -34.58 0.45
C GLY A 476 -14.71 -33.30 -0.34
N GLN A 477 -13.79 -32.89 -1.22
CA GLN A 477 -13.96 -31.71 -2.05
C GLN A 477 -15.08 -31.89 -3.09
N ASN A 478 -15.97 -30.90 -3.22
CA ASN A 478 -16.94 -30.82 -4.29
C ASN A 478 -16.38 -30.00 -5.45
N LEU A 479 -16.18 -30.62 -6.61
CA LEU A 479 -15.65 -29.96 -7.81
C LEU A 479 -16.73 -29.29 -8.66
N GLY A 480 -18.00 -29.47 -8.31
CA GLY A 480 -19.14 -28.87 -8.99
C GLY A 480 -19.49 -27.51 -8.41
N LYS A 481 -20.77 -27.16 -8.60
CA LYS A 481 -21.34 -25.92 -8.12
C LYS A 481 -21.39 -25.90 -6.58
N ALA A 482 -20.99 -24.77 -5.99
CA ALA A 482 -21.15 -24.52 -4.56
C ALA A 482 -22.63 -24.58 -4.14
N GLN A 483 -22.93 -25.17 -3.01
CA GLN A 483 -24.30 -25.43 -2.57
C GLN A 483 -25.15 -24.17 -2.36
N ASN A 484 -24.51 -23.04 -2.10
CA ASN A 484 -25.14 -21.74 -1.88
C ASN A 484 -25.29 -20.90 -3.17
N TYR A 485 -24.77 -21.36 -4.31
CA TYR A 485 -24.74 -20.61 -5.57
C TYR A 485 -26.13 -20.31 -6.14
N ASP A 486 -27.00 -21.34 -6.24
CA ASP A 486 -28.31 -21.16 -6.87
C ASP A 486 -29.22 -20.22 -6.09
N LEU A 487 -29.12 -20.23 -4.77
CA LEU A 487 -29.82 -19.28 -3.92
C LEU A 487 -29.35 -17.84 -4.18
N ALA A 488 -28.04 -17.64 -4.28
CA ALA A 488 -27.46 -16.34 -4.56
C ALA A 488 -27.84 -15.82 -5.95
N ALA A 489 -27.81 -16.70 -6.95
CA ALA A 489 -28.21 -16.36 -8.32
C ALA A 489 -29.68 -15.98 -8.41
N ALA A 490 -30.59 -16.75 -7.74
CA ALA A 490 -32.01 -16.44 -7.67
C ALA A 490 -32.30 -15.12 -6.92
N GLY A 491 -31.49 -14.80 -5.89
CA GLY A 491 -31.54 -13.54 -5.15
C GLY A 491 -30.95 -12.35 -5.91
N ASN A 492 -30.35 -12.55 -7.08
CA ASN A 492 -29.59 -11.55 -7.83
C ASN A 492 -28.42 -10.95 -7.05
N PHE A 493 -27.70 -11.74 -6.25
CA PHE A 493 -26.65 -11.30 -5.35
C PHE A 493 -25.27 -11.19 -6.02
N PHE A 494 -25.18 -11.50 -7.31
CA PHE A 494 -23.93 -11.42 -8.07
C PHE A 494 -23.87 -10.19 -8.97
N VAL A 495 -22.65 -9.70 -9.20
CA VAL A 495 -22.36 -8.71 -10.25
C VAL A 495 -22.87 -9.25 -11.59
N ARG A 496 -23.41 -8.39 -12.44
CA ARG A 496 -24.01 -8.77 -13.72
C ARG A 496 -23.12 -8.46 -14.92
N GLN A 497 -23.21 -9.22 -15.99
CA GLN A 497 -22.49 -8.98 -17.25
C GLN A 497 -22.93 -7.70 -17.94
N SER A 498 -24.20 -7.32 -17.80
CA SER A 498 -24.83 -6.13 -18.40
C SER A 498 -26.11 -5.78 -17.64
N PRO A 499 -26.70 -4.60 -17.86
CA PRO A 499 -27.99 -4.24 -17.25
C PRO A 499 -29.09 -5.27 -17.52
N GLY A 500 -29.66 -5.86 -16.45
CA GLY A 500 -30.66 -6.91 -16.55
C GLY A 500 -30.16 -8.26 -17.09
N GLY A 501 -28.86 -8.39 -17.36
CA GLY A 501 -28.22 -9.61 -17.84
C GLY A 501 -28.01 -10.68 -16.77
N PRO A 502 -27.43 -11.85 -17.13
CA PRO A 502 -27.15 -12.93 -16.18
C PRO A 502 -26.03 -12.56 -15.22
N PRO A 503 -25.83 -13.36 -14.14
CA PRO A 503 -24.65 -13.26 -13.30
C PRO A 503 -23.34 -13.26 -14.11
N LEU A 504 -22.39 -12.42 -13.75
CA LEU A 504 -21.03 -12.46 -14.28
C LEU A 504 -20.35 -13.74 -13.77
N VAL A 505 -19.84 -14.56 -14.65
CA VAL A 505 -19.04 -15.75 -14.31
C VAL A 505 -17.66 -15.58 -14.87
N VAL A 506 -16.66 -15.54 -13.99
CA VAL A 506 -15.26 -15.32 -14.36
C VAL A 506 -14.41 -16.56 -14.12
N PRO A 507 -13.40 -16.83 -14.96
CA PRO A 507 -12.35 -17.76 -14.63
C PRO A 507 -11.42 -17.15 -13.58
N TRP A 508 -11.10 -17.92 -12.54
CA TRP A 508 -10.12 -17.54 -11.54
C TRP A 508 -9.24 -18.76 -11.19
N TRP A 509 -8.21 -18.58 -10.40
CA TRP A 509 -7.19 -19.61 -10.18
C TRP A 509 -7.70 -20.89 -9.45
N LYS A 510 -8.87 -20.85 -8.82
CA LYS A 510 -9.52 -22.01 -8.19
C LYS A 510 -10.69 -22.57 -9.01
N GLY A 511 -10.95 -22.06 -10.20
CA GLY A 511 -12.03 -22.56 -11.04
C GLY A 511 -12.79 -21.49 -11.82
N ARG A 512 -14.10 -21.50 -11.71
CA ARG A 512 -15.01 -20.48 -12.25
C ARG A 512 -16.05 -20.12 -11.22
N GLY A 513 -16.20 -18.83 -10.96
CA GLY A 513 -17.13 -18.34 -9.95
C GLY A 513 -17.76 -17.01 -10.33
N SER A 514 -18.77 -16.62 -9.58
CA SER A 514 -19.45 -15.34 -9.72
C SER A 514 -19.07 -14.40 -8.57
N PRO A 515 -18.59 -13.18 -8.86
CA PRO A 515 -18.32 -12.19 -7.84
C PRO A 515 -19.61 -11.71 -7.17
N VAL A 516 -19.61 -11.68 -5.84
CA VAL A 516 -20.75 -11.17 -5.04
C VAL A 516 -20.87 -9.67 -5.23
N ASP A 517 -22.08 -9.15 -5.43
CA ASP A 517 -22.33 -7.70 -5.51
C ASP A 517 -22.46 -7.07 -4.13
N PHE A 518 -21.34 -6.67 -3.54
CA PHE A 518 -21.29 -6.04 -2.21
C PHE A 518 -21.89 -4.63 -2.18
N THR A 519 -22.27 -4.04 -3.31
CA THR A 519 -23.02 -2.78 -3.34
C THR A 519 -24.49 -2.97 -2.99
N GLN A 520 -24.96 -4.24 -3.01
CA GLN A 520 -26.31 -4.62 -2.65
C GLN A 520 -26.40 -5.08 -1.18
N THR A 521 -27.18 -4.37 -0.36
CA THR A 521 -27.37 -4.72 1.06
C THR A 521 -27.90 -6.15 1.26
N ALA A 522 -28.77 -6.65 0.36
CA ALA A 522 -29.31 -8.00 0.45
C ALA A 522 -28.22 -9.07 0.22
N ALA A 523 -27.33 -8.86 -0.76
CA ALA A 523 -26.19 -9.76 -1.03
C ALA A 523 -25.21 -9.75 0.16
N ALA A 524 -24.88 -8.58 0.69
CA ALA A 524 -24.03 -8.44 1.86
C ALA A 524 -24.63 -9.16 3.08
N ASN A 525 -25.94 -9.02 3.34
CA ASN A 525 -26.64 -9.69 4.43
C ASN A 525 -26.67 -11.21 4.24
N TRP A 526 -26.89 -11.69 3.03
CA TRP A 526 -26.86 -13.11 2.69
C TRP A 526 -25.50 -13.72 3.02
N LEU A 527 -24.39 -13.08 2.60
CA LEU A 527 -23.04 -13.58 2.86
C LEU A 527 -22.73 -13.53 4.37
N THR A 528 -23.01 -12.42 5.03
CA THR A 528 -22.72 -12.26 6.47
C THR A 528 -23.51 -13.22 7.34
N ALA A 529 -24.70 -13.64 6.91
CA ALA A 529 -25.48 -14.66 7.62
C ALA A 529 -24.76 -16.03 7.59
N GLN A 530 -24.16 -16.42 6.45
CA GLN A 530 -23.40 -17.67 6.35
C GLN A 530 -22.12 -17.62 7.20
N LEU A 531 -21.39 -16.49 7.16
CA LEU A 531 -20.20 -16.33 8.01
C LEU A 531 -20.55 -16.38 9.50
N ARG A 532 -21.67 -15.79 9.93
CA ARG A 532 -22.12 -15.91 11.33
C ARG A 532 -22.48 -17.35 11.69
N ALA A 533 -23.07 -18.11 10.76
CA ALA A 533 -23.34 -19.54 10.97
C ALA A 533 -22.04 -20.34 11.11
N LEU A 534 -21.01 -20.04 10.29
CA LEU A 534 -19.68 -20.63 10.40
C LEU A 534 -19.04 -20.31 11.77
N LEU A 535 -19.04 -19.03 12.19
CA LEU A 535 -18.50 -18.64 13.51
C LEU A 535 -19.22 -19.40 14.64
N LYS A 536 -20.54 -19.56 14.55
CA LYS A 536 -21.35 -20.32 15.53
C LYS A 536 -20.98 -21.80 15.55
N ALA A 537 -20.77 -22.42 14.39
CA ALA A 537 -20.35 -23.82 14.30
C ALA A 537 -18.94 -24.08 14.88
N CYS A 538 -18.10 -23.06 14.90
CA CYS A 538 -16.73 -23.10 15.42
C CYS A 538 -16.59 -22.52 16.86
N GLU A 539 -17.67 -22.40 17.63
CA GLU A 539 -17.59 -21.98 19.03
C GLU A 539 -16.86 -23.01 19.92
N VAL A 540 -16.07 -22.49 20.83
CA VAL A 540 -15.35 -23.27 21.86
C VAL A 540 -15.69 -22.78 23.26
N LYS A 541 -15.53 -23.64 24.25
CA LYS A 541 -15.74 -23.29 25.65
C LYS A 541 -14.52 -22.55 26.20
N THR A 542 -14.75 -21.37 26.75
CA THR A 542 -13.74 -20.58 27.48
C THR A 542 -13.92 -20.74 28.99
N LYS A 543 -13.10 -20.10 29.78
CA LYS A 543 -13.26 -20.09 31.26
C LYS A 543 -14.53 -19.39 31.73
N THR A 544 -15.06 -18.45 30.94
CA THR A 544 -16.19 -17.60 31.36
C THR A 544 -17.41 -17.75 30.45
N GLY A 545 -17.36 -18.59 29.40
CA GLY A 545 -18.51 -18.78 28.50
C GLY A 545 -18.13 -19.56 27.24
N THR A 546 -18.63 -19.12 26.09
CA THR A 546 -18.27 -19.63 24.77
C THR A 546 -17.94 -18.47 23.84
N GLU A 547 -16.99 -18.69 22.93
CA GLU A 547 -16.69 -17.74 21.85
C GLU A 547 -16.21 -18.47 20.60
N PRO A 548 -16.27 -17.86 19.40
CA PRO A 548 -15.72 -18.47 18.20
C PRO A 548 -14.22 -18.72 18.31
N ALA A 549 -13.76 -19.91 17.90
CA ALA A 549 -12.33 -20.16 17.68
C ALA A 549 -11.81 -19.35 16.52
N ILE A 550 -12.65 -19.12 15.49
CA ILE A 550 -12.35 -18.23 14.37
C ILE A 550 -12.34 -16.79 14.88
N GLY A 551 -11.15 -16.17 14.84
CA GLY A 551 -10.92 -14.77 15.20
C GLY A 551 -10.69 -13.86 14.00
N GLY A 552 -10.59 -14.41 12.79
CA GLY A 552 -10.31 -13.61 11.60
C GLY A 552 -10.57 -14.32 10.29
N PHE A 553 -10.51 -13.53 9.21
CA PHE A 553 -10.52 -14.03 7.84
C PHE A 553 -9.32 -13.50 7.05
N LYS A 554 -8.63 -14.39 6.31
CA LYS A 554 -7.68 -14.04 5.26
C LYS A 554 -8.49 -13.84 3.97
N THR A 555 -8.74 -12.57 3.63
CA THR A 555 -9.57 -12.19 2.48
C THR A 555 -8.69 -12.02 1.24
N ASP A 556 -8.67 -13.06 0.45
CA ASP A 556 -7.92 -13.15 -0.79
C ASP A 556 -8.71 -12.61 -1.99
N ASP A 557 -8.05 -12.37 -3.11
CA ASP A 557 -8.66 -11.79 -4.31
C ASP A 557 -9.36 -10.42 -4.06
N GLY A 558 -10.33 -10.08 -4.88
CA GLY A 558 -11.04 -8.79 -4.82
C GLY A 558 -10.41 -7.71 -5.70
N GLU A 559 -9.33 -8.01 -6.39
CA GLU A 559 -8.72 -7.20 -7.43
C GLU A 559 -9.56 -7.22 -8.71
N SER A 560 -9.21 -6.35 -9.66
CA SER A 560 -9.88 -6.25 -10.97
C SER A 560 -9.58 -7.42 -11.91
N GLY A 561 -8.52 -8.15 -11.68
CA GLY A 561 -8.07 -9.27 -12.50
C GLY A 561 -6.74 -9.85 -12.08
N ASN A 562 -6.33 -10.92 -12.77
CA ASN A 562 -5.07 -11.64 -12.57
C ASN A 562 -4.47 -12.05 -13.92
N GLY A 563 -3.21 -11.72 -14.16
CA GLY A 563 -2.51 -12.08 -15.39
C GLY A 563 -3.25 -11.59 -16.64
N THR A 564 -3.84 -12.49 -17.40
CA THR A 564 -4.67 -12.18 -18.59
C THR A 564 -6.18 -12.16 -18.31
N ASN A 565 -6.60 -12.58 -17.11
CA ASN A 565 -8.00 -12.67 -16.74
C ASN A 565 -8.49 -11.34 -16.15
N THR A 566 -9.60 -10.84 -16.68
CA THR A 566 -10.32 -9.69 -16.11
C THR A 566 -11.48 -10.23 -15.27
N TYR A 567 -11.45 -9.93 -13.97
CA TYR A 567 -12.52 -10.33 -13.05
C TYR A 567 -13.70 -9.35 -13.09
N ILE A 568 -13.40 -8.06 -13.23
CA ILE A 568 -14.42 -7.00 -13.33
C ILE A 568 -14.22 -6.24 -14.66
N PRO A 569 -14.86 -6.65 -15.76
CA PRO A 569 -14.78 -5.93 -17.02
C PRO A 569 -15.52 -4.59 -16.94
N ASP A 570 -15.13 -3.63 -17.76
CA ASP A 570 -15.72 -2.28 -17.81
C ASP A 570 -17.25 -2.27 -17.99
N THR A 571 -17.78 -3.30 -18.66
CA THR A 571 -19.22 -3.48 -18.95
C THR A 571 -20.01 -4.15 -17.85
N ALA A 572 -19.34 -4.68 -16.82
CA ALA A 572 -20.02 -5.25 -15.66
C ALA A 572 -20.90 -4.19 -14.98
N VAL A 573 -21.99 -4.61 -14.37
CA VAL A 573 -22.96 -3.70 -13.74
C VAL A 573 -23.26 -4.15 -12.31
N TYR A 574 -23.19 -3.18 -11.42
CA TYR A 574 -23.54 -3.33 -10.02
C TYR A 574 -24.96 -2.86 -9.73
N SER A 575 -25.54 -3.35 -8.63
CA SER A 575 -26.92 -3.00 -8.24
C SER A 575 -27.12 -1.51 -7.93
N ASN A 576 -26.07 -0.79 -7.56
CA ASN A 576 -26.11 0.66 -7.33
C ASN A 576 -26.05 1.49 -8.62
N GLY A 577 -26.04 0.83 -9.79
CA GLY A 577 -26.02 1.47 -11.13
C GLY A 577 -24.63 1.82 -11.64
N LEU A 578 -23.57 1.64 -10.85
CA LEU A 578 -22.19 1.85 -11.33
C LEU A 578 -21.77 0.71 -12.27
N THR A 579 -20.90 1.04 -13.20
CA THR A 579 -20.26 0.07 -14.12
C THR A 579 -18.93 -0.41 -13.55
N GLY A 580 -18.40 -1.51 -14.10
CA GLY A 580 -17.05 -1.98 -13.79
C GLY A 580 -16.00 -0.89 -14.01
N ARG A 581 -16.14 -0.10 -15.07
CA ARG A 581 -15.25 1.03 -15.36
C ARG A 581 -15.17 2.06 -14.22
N GLU A 582 -16.33 2.39 -13.63
CA GLU A 582 -16.44 3.43 -12.60
C GLU A 582 -16.07 2.92 -11.19
N PHE A 583 -16.20 1.60 -10.95
CA PHE A 583 -16.12 1.05 -9.61
C PHE A 583 -15.07 -0.07 -9.45
N VAL A 584 -14.21 -0.27 -10.43
CA VAL A 584 -13.22 -1.35 -10.47
C VAL A 584 -12.36 -1.46 -9.20
N ASN A 585 -11.86 -0.34 -8.70
CA ASN A 585 -11.07 -0.31 -7.46
C ASN A 585 -11.94 -0.27 -6.19
N GLY A 586 -13.19 0.18 -6.30
CA GLY A 586 -14.12 0.25 -5.17
C GLY A 586 -14.62 -1.11 -4.69
N TYR A 587 -14.57 -2.12 -5.56
CA TYR A 587 -15.09 -3.45 -5.28
C TYR A 587 -14.44 -4.09 -4.04
N CYS A 588 -13.12 -4.09 -3.95
CA CYS A 588 -12.41 -4.66 -2.80
C CYS A 588 -12.79 -3.95 -1.48
N ARG A 589 -13.05 -2.64 -1.50
CA ARG A 589 -13.45 -1.91 -0.29
C ARG A 589 -14.80 -2.39 0.25
N GLU A 590 -15.79 -2.59 -0.60
CA GLU A 590 -17.11 -3.08 -0.18
C GLU A 590 -17.07 -4.55 0.25
N TYR A 591 -16.24 -5.36 -0.42
CA TYR A 591 -15.93 -6.73 0.00
C TYR A 591 -15.40 -6.75 1.45
N LEU A 592 -14.32 -6.06 1.71
CA LEU A 592 -13.68 -6.03 3.03
C LEU A 592 -14.59 -5.43 4.10
N ARG A 593 -15.34 -4.38 3.78
CA ARG A 593 -16.33 -3.78 4.69
C ARG A 593 -17.38 -4.80 5.13
N THR A 594 -17.88 -5.57 4.17
CA THR A 594 -18.91 -6.59 4.43
C THR A 594 -18.38 -7.66 5.38
N ILE A 595 -17.18 -8.21 5.10
CA ILE A 595 -16.59 -9.25 5.95
C ILE A 595 -16.27 -8.71 7.35
N TYR A 596 -15.67 -7.51 7.44
CA TYR A 596 -15.34 -6.91 8.72
C TYR A 596 -16.57 -6.65 9.60
N SER A 597 -17.73 -6.40 9.01
CA SER A 597 -18.99 -6.22 9.75
C SER A 597 -19.41 -7.45 10.57
N VAL A 598 -18.91 -8.64 10.22
CA VAL A 598 -19.16 -9.89 10.96
C VAL A 598 -18.24 -10.02 12.16
N LEU A 599 -16.98 -9.63 12.00
CA LEU A 599 -15.94 -9.78 13.02
C LEU A 599 -15.99 -8.65 14.06
N GLY A 600 -16.32 -7.43 13.64
CA GLY A 600 -16.26 -6.25 14.49
C GLY A 600 -14.83 -5.97 15.02
N GLN A 601 -14.74 -5.17 16.08
CA GLN A 601 -13.45 -4.79 16.69
C GLN A 601 -12.69 -5.94 17.37
N ALA A 602 -13.36 -7.06 17.63
CA ALA A 602 -12.73 -8.23 18.26
C ALA A 602 -12.02 -9.16 17.27
N GLY A 603 -12.11 -8.88 15.97
CA GLY A 603 -11.59 -9.73 14.92
C GLY A 603 -10.52 -9.06 14.05
N LEU A 604 -9.93 -9.87 13.18
CA LEU A 604 -8.90 -9.45 12.24
C LEU A 604 -9.33 -9.80 10.82
N LEU A 605 -9.26 -8.82 9.90
CA LEU A 605 -9.09 -9.09 8.48
C LEU A 605 -7.61 -9.15 8.15
N PHE A 606 -7.25 -10.05 7.23
CA PHE A 606 -5.93 -10.06 6.63
C PHE A 606 -6.11 -10.07 5.13
N ALA A 607 -6.10 -8.87 4.54
CA ALA A 607 -6.57 -8.63 3.19
C ALA A 607 -5.43 -8.58 2.16
N ARG A 608 -5.60 -9.25 1.00
CA ARG A 608 -4.68 -9.10 -0.14
C ARG A 608 -4.97 -7.80 -0.90
N SER A 609 -6.17 -7.66 -1.41
CA SER A 609 -6.57 -6.45 -2.13
C SER A 609 -6.82 -5.26 -1.20
N GLY A 610 -6.64 -4.06 -1.75
CA GLY A 610 -6.92 -2.83 -1.00
C GLY A 610 -7.01 -1.60 -1.87
N PHE A 611 -7.81 -0.66 -1.40
CA PHE A 611 -8.00 0.65 -2.01
C PHE A 611 -8.21 1.70 -0.92
N THR A 612 -8.16 2.98 -1.29
CA THR A 612 -8.48 4.07 -0.35
C THR A 612 -9.77 3.79 0.42
N GLY A 613 -9.69 3.85 1.74
CA GLY A 613 -10.77 3.52 2.66
C GLY A 613 -10.64 2.12 3.30
N THR A 614 -9.83 1.21 2.73
CA THR A 614 -9.60 -0.11 3.34
C THR A 614 -8.60 -0.06 4.49
N GLN A 615 -7.89 1.05 4.68
CA GLN A 615 -7.10 1.33 5.89
C GLN A 615 -7.94 1.24 7.18
N ALA A 616 -9.26 1.46 7.07
CA ALA A 616 -10.22 1.32 8.17
C ALA A 616 -10.45 -0.14 8.61
N PHE A 617 -9.87 -1.12 7.92
CA PHE A 617 -9.96 -2.54 8.27
C PHE A 617 -8.59 -3.05 8.68
N PRO A 618 -8.46 -3.76 9.82
CA PRO A 618 -7.14 -4.10 10.36
C PRO A 618 -6.56 -5.32 9.66
N GLY A 619 -5.36 -5.15 9.10
CA GLY A 619 -4.53 -6.22 8.58
C GLY A 619 -4.59 -6.39 7.05
N CYS A 620 -3.40 -6.45 6.46
CA CYS A 620 -3.21 -6.81 5.06
C CYS A 620 -1.81 -7.41 4.88
N TRP A 621 -1.58 -8.11 3.76
CA TRP A 621 -0.25 -8.66 3.47
C TRP A 621 0.22 -8.31 2.06
N ALA A 622 1.52 -8.53 1.81
CA ALA A 622 2.19 -8.20 0.55
C ALA A 622 1.75 -9.04 -0.66
N GLY A 623 0.83 -9.99 -0.47
CA GLY A 623 0.44 -10.92 -1.53
C GLY A 623 1.49 -12.00 -1.79
N ASP A 624 1.54 -12.50 -3.01
CA ASP A 624 2.24 -13.71 -3.41
C ASP A 624 3.63 -13.38 -3.97
N ASN A 625 4.67 -13.40 -3.13
CA ASN A 625 6.02 -13.02 -3.50
C ASN A 625 6.93 -14.25 -3.74
N GLN A 626 7.95 -14.07 -4.56
CA GLN A 626 8.94 -15.10 -4.88
C GLN A 626 9.90 -15.36 -3.71
N PRO A 627 10.25 -16.63 -3.42
CA PRO A 627 11.22 -16.99 -2.40
C PRO A 627 12.65 -16.76 -2.88
N ASN A 628 13.03 -15.51 -3.14
CA ASN A 628 14.36 -15.15 -3.61
C ASN A 628 14.77 -13.73 -3.15
N PHE A 629 16.01 -13.33 -3.49
CA PHE A 629 16.53 -11.97 -3.28
C PHE A 629 16.40 -11.08 -4.54
N GLY A 630 15.51 -11.46 -5.47
CA GLY A 630 15.32 -10.71 -6.72
C GLY A 630 14.66 -9.36 -6.52
N THR A 631 14.96 -8.44 -7.43
CA THR A 631 14.40 -7.07 -7.43
C THR A 631 13.09 -6.95 -8.19
N GLU A 632 12.56 -8.05 -8.73
CA GLU A 632 11.24 -8.05 -9.38
C GLU A 632 10.13 -8.37 -8.39
N ASP A 633 10.35 -9.36 -7.49
CA ASP A 633 9.29 -9.89 -6.62
C ASP A 633 9.85 -10.60 -5.37
N GLY A 634 11.11 -10.39 -5.01
CA GLY A 634 11.76 -11.04 -3.88
C GLY A 634 11.74 -10.20 -2.60
N LEU A 635 12.48 -10.65 -1.57
CA LEU A 635 12.58 -9.97 -0.28
C LEU A 635 12.84 -8.47 -0.36
N PRO A 636 13.74 -7.95 -1.24
CA PRO A 636 13.96 -6.50 -1.32
C PRO A 636 12.70 -5.73 -1.68
N THR A 637 11.93 -6.21 -2.66
CA THR A 637 10.73 -5.51 -3.13
C THR A 637 9.58 -5.56 -2.12
N VAL A 638 9.51 -6.60 -1.30
CA VAL A 638 8.52 -6.72 -0.22
C VAL A 638 8.77 -5.67 0.87
N ILE A 639 10.02 -5.34 1.16
CA ILE A 639 10.34 -4.25 2.09
C ILE A 639 9.85 -2.91 1.53
N VAL A 640 10.14 -2.63 0.26
CA VAL A 640 9.65 -1.42 -0.44
C VAL A 640 8.12 -1.35 -0.39
N ALA A 641 7.44 -2.47 -0.67
CA ALA A 641 5.99 -2.56 -0.64
C ALA A 641 5.39 -2.21 0.73
N GLY A 642 6.01 -2.69 1.82
CA GLY A 642 5.62 -2.33 3.17
C GLY A 642 5.77 -0.84 3.48
N LEU A 643 6.87 -0.24 3.03
CA LEU A 643 7.13 1.19 3.23
C LEU A 643 6.22 2.08 2.37
N SER A 644 5.95 1.69 1.13
CA SER A 644 5.02 2.38 0.24
C SER A 644 3.57 2.30 0.77
N SER A 645 3.15 1.11 1.24
CA SER A 645 1.86 0.90 1.92
C SER A 645 1.71 1.80 3.13
N ALA A 646 2.76 1.94 3.93
CA ALA A 646 2.79 2.80 5.12
C ALA A 646 2.55 4.28 4.75
N MET A 647 3.17 4.80 3.67
CA MET A 647 2.94 6.16 3.17
C MET A 647 1.51 6.38 2.65
N SER A 648 0.75 5.30 2.47
CA SER A 648 -0.67 5.30 2.10
C SER A 648 -1.61 4.97 3.27
N GLY A 649 -1.07 4.91 4.51
CA GLY A 649 -1.85 4.71 5.74
C GLY A 649 -2.22 3.25 6.05
N PHE A 650 -1.64 2.26 5.35
CA PHE A 650 -1.80 0.84 5.69
C PHE A 650 -0.82 0.46 6.81
N SER A 651 -1.27 0.52 8.04
CA SER A 651 -0.39 0.40 9.21
C SER A 651 -0.20 -1.04 9.71
N ILE A 652 -1.27 -1.85 9.70
CA ILE A 652 -1.24 -3.25 10.18
C ILE A 652 -0.97 -4.13 8.96
N TRP A 653 0.30 -4.32 8.66
CA TRP A 653 0.77 -4.97 7.44
C TRP A 653 1.68 -6.14 7.77
N GLY A 654 1.69 -7.17 6.93
CA GLY A 654 2.53 -8.34 7.04
C GLY A 654 2.96 -8.88 5.69
N HIS A 655 3.63 -10.01 5.71
CA HIS A 655 4.13 -10.71 4.51
C HIS A 655 4.37 -12.17 4.82
N ASP A 656 4.53 -12.98 3.80
CA ASP A 656 4.81 -14.40 3.92
C ASP A 656 6.31 -14.63 4.16
N VAL A 657 6.67 -15.01 5.39
CA VAL A 657 8.07 -15.22 5.78
C VAL A 657 8.69 -16.34 4.95
N GLY A 658 9.71 -16.00 4.16
CA GLY A 658 10.41 -16.88 3.26
C GLY A 658 9.92 -16.86 1.81
N GLY A 659 8.89 -16.05 1.51
CA GLY A 659 8.21 -15.96 0.22
C GLY A 659 7.13 -17.03 0.04
N TYR A 660 6.05 -16.68 -0.67
CA TYR A 660 4.90 -17.58 -0.89
C TYR A 660 5.08 -18.51 -2.06
N LEU A 661 5.36 -17.94 -3.25
CA LEU A 661 5.38 -18.70 -4.49
C LEU A 661 6.41 -19.81 -4.42
N ASN A 662 5.95 -21.00 -4.73
CA ASN A 662 6.84 -22.11 -4.98
C ASN A 662 7.47 -21.85 -6.35
N GLY A 663 8.64 -21.17 -6.36
CA GLY A 663 9.29 -20.79 -7.59
C GLY A 663 9.13 -21.90 -8.61
N ASN A 664 8.84 -21.56 -9.85
CA ASN A 664 8.68 -22.50 -10.95
C ASN A 664 9.75 -23.61 -10.86
N VAL A 665 9.72 -24.61 -11.73
CA VAL A 665 10.70 -25.72 -11.81
C VAL A 665 12.18 -25.32 -11.61
N PHE A 666 12.52 -24.04 -11.62
CA PHE A 666 13.88 -23.49 -11.50
C PHE A 666 14.25 -23.00 -10.09
N SER A 667 13.31 -22.85 -9.15
CA SER A 667 13.59 -22.48 -7.75
C SER A 667 12.57 -23.08 -6.81
N PRO A 668 12.64 -24.36 -6.53
CA PRO A 668 11.54 -25.09 -5.87
C PRO A 668 11.41 -24.83 -4.36
N VAL A 669 12.41 -24.26 -3.70
CA VAL A 669 12.42 -24.11 -2.25
C VAL A 669 13.12 -22.81 -1.85
N SER A 670 12.58 -22.10 -0.85
CA SER A 670 13.29 -20.97 -0.23
C SER A 670 14.63 -21.45 0.32
N PRO A 671 15.77 -20.86 -0.07
CA PRO A 671 17.04 -21.16 0.56
C PRO A 671 17.02 -20.85 2.05
N ALA A 672 17.79 -21.61 2.85
CA ALA A 672 17.84 -21.39 4.30
C ALA A 672 18.31 -19.99 4.67
N ASP A 673 19.31 -19.43 3.97
CA ASP A 673 19.75 -18.04 4.16
C ASP A 673 18.62 -17.04 3.93
N LEU A 674 17.87 -17.18 2.85
CA LEU A 674 16.70 -16.33 2.57
C LEU A 674 15.63 -16.46 3.65
N PHE A 675 15.28 -17.69 4.05
CA PHE A 675 14.28 -17.93 5.09
C PHE A 675 14.67 -17.25 6.41
N MET A 676 15.95 -17.39 6.81
CA MET A 676 16.47 -16.74 8.00
C MET A 676 16.43 -15.20 7.90
N ARG A 677 16.83 -14.61 6.74
CA ARG A 677 16.78 -13.17 6.52
C ARG A 677 15.35 -12.65 6.50
N TRP A 678 14.44 -13.41 5.92
CA TRP A 678 13.02 -13.04 5.90
C TRP A 678 12.37 -13.13 7.28
N ALA A 679 12.74 -14.13 8.10
CA ALA A 679 12.31 -14.22 9.50
C ALA A 679 12.81 -13.05 10.36
N GLN A 680 14.03 -12.56 10.09
CA GLN A 680 14.58 -11.36 10.69
C GLN A 680 13.74 -10.12 10.38
N PHE A 681 13.37 -9.93 9.10
CA PHE A 681 12.48 -8.85 8.68
C PHE A 681 11.07 -9.01 9.30
N GLY A 682 10.54 -10.23 9.31
CA GLY A 682 9.24 -10.53 9.94
C GLY A 682 9.16 -10.19 11.41
N CYS A 683 10.28 -10.34 12.14
CA CYS A 683 10.36 -9.95 13.57
C CYS A 683 10.08 -8.45 13.77
N PHE A 684 10.48 -7.61 12.84
CA PHE A 684 10.30 -6.15 12.88
C PHE A 684 9.23 -5.68 11.86
N SER A 685 8.20 -6.51 11.67
CA SER A 685 6.99 -6.20 10.92
C SER A 685 5.77 -6.30 11.84
N PRO A 686 4.65 -5.61 11.60
CA PRO A 686 3.48 -5.67 12.48
C PRO A 686 2.87 -7.07 12.60
N ILE A 687 2.77 -7.80 11.50
CA ILE A 687 2.27 -9.19 11.44
C ILE A 687 3.39 -10.10 10.96
N MET A 688 3.64 -11.18 11.70
CA MET A 688 4.63 -12.20 11.36
C MET A 688 3.94 -13.52 11.01
N GLN A 689 3.77 -13.80 9.74
CA GLN A 689 3.14 -15.02 9.23
C GLN A 689 4.19 -15.89 8.52
N MET A 690 4.26 -17.17 8.86
CA MET A 690 4.95 -18.15 8.05
C MET A 690 3.93 -18.81 7.11
N HIS A 691 4.01 -18.54 5.82
CA HIS A 691 3.08 -19.06 4.82
C HIS A 691 3.80 -19.39 3.53
N ARG A 692 3.34 -20.42 2.83
CA ARG A 692 3.94 -20.84 1.57
C ARG A 692 3.01 -21.73 0.76
N GLN A 693 3.07 -21.58 -0.56
CA GLN A 693 2.51 -22.51 -1.53
C GLN A 693 3.14 -23.91 -1.40
N VAL A 694 2.30 -24.95 -1.43
CA VAL A 694 2.73 -26.34 -1.35
C VAL A 694 2.95 -26.87 -2.77
N ASN A 695 4.17 -27.36 -3.06
CA ASN A 695 4.41 -27.99 -4.34
C ASN A 695 3.91 -29.45 -4.38
N PRO A 696 3.83 -30.09 -5.57
CA PRO A 696 3.43 -31.48 -5.70
C PRO A 696 4.29 -32.50 -4.93
N ALA A 697 5.51 -32.12 -4.56
CA ALA A 697 6.41 -32.94 -3.76
C ALA A 697 6.17 -32.85 -2.25
N ASN A 698 5.11 -32.16 -1.81
CA ASN A 698 4.76 -31.92 -0.39
C ASN A 698 5.86 -31.23 0.44
N LEU A 699 6.69 -30.42 -0.20
CA LEU A 699 7.71 -29.63 0.49
C LEU A 699 7.03 -28.47 1.20
N ARG A 700 6.86 -28.62 2.50
CA ARG A 700 6.30 -27.57 3.35
C ARG A 700 7.39 -26.70 3.95
N GLN A 701 7.11 -25.44 4.16
CA GLN A 701 8.03 -24.53 4.80
C GLN A 701 7.92 -24.65 6.33
N TYR A 702 8.52 -25.70 6.87
CA TYR A 702 8.70 -25.78 8.31
C TYR A 702 10.09 -25.29 8.71
N PRO A 703 10.25 -24.55 9.84
CA PRO A 703 11.57 -24.11 10.30
C PRO A 703 12.56 -25.26 10.53
N TRP A 704 12.07 -26.46 10.82
CA TRP A 704 12.87 -27.69 10.99
C TRP A 704 13.08 -28.50 9.70
N GLY A 705 12.62 -27.98 8.56
CA GLY A 705 12.83 -28.58 7.24
C GLY A 705 14.11 -28.11 6.55
N TYR A 706 14.93 -27.32 7.22
CA TYR A 706 16.19 -26.79 6.72
C TYR A 706 17.39 -27.47 7.39
N PRO A 707 18.58 -27.50 6.76
CA PRO A 707 18.85 -27.06 5.37
C PRO A 707 18.24 -27.99 4.34
N GLN A 708 18.06 -27.49 3.11
CA GLN A 708 17.68 -28.30 1.99
C GLN A 708 18.91 -29.07 1.42
N ALA A 709 18.68 -30.10 0.63
CA ALA A 709 19.76 -30.87 0.01
C ALA A 709 20.69 -29.95 -0.82
N GLY A 710 21.99 -30.01 -0.52
CA GLY A 710 23.02 -29.18 -1.15
C GLY A 710 23.34 -27.86 -0.46
N GLU A 711 22.67 -27.50 0.64
CA GLU A 711 23.01 -26.34 1.45
C GLU A 711 24.03 -26.72 2.54
N SER A 712 24.97 -25.80 2.83
CA SER A 712 26.06 -25.99 3.80
C SER A 712 25.75 -25.40 5.18
N ILE A 713 24.47 -25.23 5.51
CA ILE A 713 24.00 -24.66 6.78
C ILE A 713 23.80 -25.77 7.81
N ASP A 714 24.10 -25.52 9.08
CA ASP A 714 23.86 -26.48 10.17
C ASP A 714 22.39 -26.87 10.28
N GLN A 715 22.13 -28.12 10.59
CA GLN A 715 20.79 -28.73 10.60
C GLN A 715 19.78 -27.99 11.49
N ASN A 716 20.22 -27.33 12.54
CA ASN A 716 19.34 -26.63 13.46
C ASN A 716 19.31 -25.09 13.28
N GLU A 717 20.19 -24.56 12.45
CA GLU A 717 20.43 -23.13 12.38
C GLU A 717 19.20 -22.32 11.97
N ALA A 718 18.49 -22.76 10.94
CA ALA A 718 17.26 -22.12 10.50
C ALA A 718 16.15 -22.19 11.55
N LEU A 719 16.04 -23.34 12.24
CA LEU A 719 15.09 -23.53 13.33
C LEU A 719 15.40 -22.60 14.53
N ASP A 720 16.66 -22.54 14.94
CA ASP A 720 17.09 -21.71 16.06
C ASP A 720 16.94 -20.21 15.74
N ASN A 721 17.27 -19.81 14.51
CA ASN A 721 17.04 -18.46 14.01
C ASN A 721 15.55 -18.11 14.06
N TYR A 722 14.70 -18.96 13.49
CA TYR A 722 13.25 -18.71 13.48
C TYR A 722 12.68 -18.64 14.91
N ARG A 723 13.05 -19.59 15.79
CA ARG A 723 12.64 -19.58 17.19
C ARG A 723 13.09 -18.29 17.90
N PHE A 724 14.34 -17.88 17.70
CA PHE A 724 14.86 -16.64 18.28
C PHE A 724 14.05 -15.41 17.86
N TYR A 725 13.79 -15.25 16.55
CA TYR A 725 13.09 -14.06 16.04
C TYR A 725 11.58 -14.09 16.32
N THR A 726 10.93 -15.24 16.36
CA THR A 726 9.54 -15.34 16.82
C THR A 726 9.41 -15.04 18.32
N THR A 727 10.37 -15.48 19.13
CA THR A 727 10.43 -15.13 20.56
C THR A 727 10.65 -13.63 20.75
N LEU A 728 11.58 -13.03 20.02
CA LEU A 728 11.82 -11.58 20.07
C LEU A 728 10.59 -10.79 19.60
N HIS A 729 9.95 -11.19 18.50
CA HIS A 729 8.71 -10.58 18.03
C HIS A 729 7.61 -10.61 19.11
N THR A 730 7.43 -11.77 19.75
CA THR A 730 6.49 -11.91 20.88
C THR A 730 6.89 -11.00 22.03
N ARG A 731 8.18 -10.92 22.40
CA ARG A 731 8.66 -10.03 23.45
C ARG A 731 8.51 -8.55 23.13
N LEU A 732 8.59 -8.14 21.85
CA LEU A 732 8.35 -6.77 21.41
C LEU A 732 6.87 -6.36 21.48
N PHE A 733 5.95 -7.26 21.82
CA PHE A 733 4.52 -6.98 21.86
C PHE A 733 4.13 -5.71 22.62
N PRO A 734 4.64 -5.39 23.83
CA PRO A 734 4.27 -4.15 24.51
C PRO A 734 4.66 -2.89 23.74
N TYR A 735 5.80 -2.89 23.05
CA TYR A 735 6.25 -1.81 22.17
C TYR A 735 5.40 -1.75 20.90
N LEU A 736 5.28 -2.86 20.17
CA LEU A 736 4.53 -2.99 18.94
C LEU A 736 3.05 -2.62 19.11
N TYR A 737 2.40 -3.16 20.13
CA TYR A 737 0.99 -2.93 20.40
C TYR A 737 0.70 -1.48 20.82
N THR A 738 1.67 -0.83 21.48
CA THR A 738 1.59 0.61 21.78
C THR A 738 1.56 1.43 20.47
N HIS A 739 2.42 1.12 19.51
CA HIS A 739 2.44 1.80 18.22
C HIS A 739 1.21 1.46 17.36
N ALA A 740 0.66 0.26 17.49
CA ALA A 740 -0.63 -0.09 16.86
C ALA A 740 -1.78 0.77 17.44
N LYS A 741 -1.80 0.98 18.77
CA LYS A 741 -2.76 1.88 19.42
C LYS A 741 -2.57 3.35 19.01
N GLN A 742 -1.33 3.80 18.86
CA GLN A 742 -1.05 5.12 18.30
C GLN A 742 -1.57 5.25 16.87
N SER A 743 -1.35 4.22 16.03
CA SER A 743 -1.87 4.21 14.66
C SER A 743 -3.40 4.25 14.61
N GLN A 744 -4.10 3.55 15.49
CA GLN A 744 -5.55 3.68 15.64
C GLN A 744 -5.96 5.15 15.90
N ASN A 745 -5.23 5.86 16.75
CA ASN A 745 -5.56 7.23 17.14
C ASN A 745 -5.16 8.27 16.09
N THR A 746 -4.03 8.07 15.43
CA THR A 746 -3.39 9.08 14.58
C THR A 746 -3.33 8.69 13.10
N GLY A 747 -3.43 7.40 12.76
CA GLY A 747 -3.19 6.89 11.41
C GLY A 747 -1.72 6.84 11.01
N VAL A 748 -0.78 7.27 11.87
CA VAL A 748 0.66 7.16 11.62
C VAL A 748 1.05 5.68 11.64
N PRO A 749 1.72 5.16 10.59
CA PRO A 749 2.01 3.73 10.48
C PRO A 749 3.08 3.26 11.47
N ILE A 750 3.13 1.91 11.66
CA ILE A 750 4.15 1.28 12.52
C ILE A 750 5.50 1.20 11.80
N LEU A 751 5.49 0.80 10.51
CA LEU A 751 6.66 0.90 9.63
C LEU A 751 6.75 2.32 9.10
N ARG A 752 7.89 2.99 9.27
CA ARG A 752 8.03 4.39 8.85
C ARG A 752 9.28 4.56 8.00
N PRO A 753 9.13 4.93 6.72
CA PRO A 753 10.28 5.30 5.89
C PRO A 753 11.11 6.40 6.52
N LEU A 754 12.42 6.43 6.24
CA LEU A 754 13.30 7.44 6.81
C LEU A 754 12.84 8.86 6.49
N VAL A 755 12.36 9.11 5.27
CA VAL A 755 11.84 10.42 4.85
C VAL A 755 10.65 10.90 5.68
N MET A 756 9.80 9.99 6.17
CA MET A 756 8.68 10.35 7.05
C MET A 756 9.17 10.89 8.40
N MET A 757 10.30 10.40 8.87
CA MET A 757 10.88 10.76 10.18
C MET A 757 11.90 11.91 10.07
N HIS A 758 12.53 12.09 8.90
CA HIS A 758 13.61 13.04 8.63
C HIS A 758 13.41 13.74 7.28
N GLN A 759 12.24 14.37 7.12
CA GLN A 759 11.79 15.00 5.87
C GLN A 759 12.70 16.14 5.37
N ASP A 760 13.52 16.72 6.25
CA ASP A 760 14.46 17.81 5.92
C ASP A 760 15.87 17.29 5.57
N ASP A 761 16.08 15.98 5.58
CA ASP A 761 17.35 15.35 5.21
C ASP A 761 17.26 14.68 3.83
N PRO A 762 17.83 15.27 2.76
CA PRO A 762 17.77 14.71 1.41
C PRO A 762 18.37 13.29 1.29
N ASN A 763 19.26 12.89 2.21
CA ASN A 763 19.84 11.54 2.19
C ASN A 763 18.80 10.46 2.53
N THR A 764 17.60 10.84 3.01
CA THR A 764 16.53 9.91 3.36
C THR A 764 15.50 9.70 2.24
N PHE A 765 15.49 10.55 1.20
CA PHE A 765 14.43 10.62 0.20
C PHE A 765 14.30 9.37 -0.67
N THR A 766 15.41 8.69 -0.92
CA THR A 766 15.46 7.49 -1.78
C THR A 766 15.89 6.23 -1.03
N VAL A 767 15.70 6.19 0.29
CA VAL A 767 16.07 5.03 1.10
C VAL A 767 14.94 4.01 1.14
N ASP A 768 15.08 2.92 0.42
CA ASP A 768 14.02 1.91 0.19
C ASP A 768 14.05 0.73 1.16
N HIS A 769 15.17 0.48 1.86
CA HIS A 769 15.38 -0.77 2.62
C HIS A 769 15.86 -0.52 4.04
N THR A 770 15.60 0.68 4.58
CA THR A 770 15.86 1.05 5.98
C THR A 770 14.67 1.83 6.48
N TYR A 771 14.18 1.49 7.67
CA TYR A 771 12.95 2.07 8.18
C TYR A 771 12.97 2.14 9.71
N TYR A 772 12.09 2.95 10.26
CA TYR A 772 11.76 2.91 11.67
C TYR A 772 10.64 1.92 11.95
N PHE A 773 10.84 1.08 12.97
CA PHE A 773 9.81 0.27 13.59
C PHE A 773 9.35 1.00 14.86
N GLY A 774 8.19 1.62 14.81
CA GLY A 774 7.74 2.61 15.79
C GLY A 774 8.54 3.93 15.72
N ASP A 775 8.81 4.55 16.87
CA ASP A 775 9.55 5.82 16.97
C ASP A 775 11.04 5.64 17.25
N ASP A 776 11.46 4.46 17.72
CA ASP A 776 12.74 4.31 18.43
C ASP A 776 13.71 3.32 17.80
N LEU A 777 13.22 2.38 16.98
CA LEU A 777 14.04 1.31 16.38
C LEU A 777 14.24 1.54 14.89
N LEU A 778 15.47 1.74 14.45
CA LEU A 778 15.84 1.81 13.04
C LEU A 778 16.30 0.43 12.59
N VAL A 779 15.67 -0.13 11.58
CA VAL A 779 15.87 -1.50 11.08
C VAL A 779 16.33 -1.47 9.63
N ALA A 780 17.39 -2.22 9.31
CA ALA A 780 17.93 -2.32 7.95
C ALA A 780 18.09 -3.79 7.55
N PRO A 781 17.07 -4.44 6.95
CA PRO A 781 17.15 -5.84 6.55
C PRO A 781 18.30 -6.14 5.60
N VAL A 782 18.88 -7.32 5.71
CA VAL A 782 19.88 -7.83 4.75
C VAL A 782 19.13 -8.35 3.53
N ILE A 783 19.36 -7.73 2.38
CA ILE A 783 18.58 -7.90 1.15
C ILE A 783 19.34 -8.60 0.02
N GLU A 784 20.54 -9.07 0.28
CA GLU A 784 21.38 -9.75 -0.70
C GLU A 784 21.82 -11.12 -0.17
N PRO A 785 21.97 -12.13 -1.04
CA PRO A 785 22.39 -13.44 -0.62
C PRO A 785 23.88 -13.46 -0.23
N LYS A 786 24.21 -14.19 0.83
CA LYS A 786 25.60 -14.48 1.24
C LYS A 786 26.49 -13.25 1.47
N VAL A 787 25.90 -12.08 1.74
CA VAL A 787 26.68 -10.87 2.07
C VAL A 787 27.19 -10.91 3.52
N THR A 788 28.40 -10.37 3.72
CA THR A 788 29.03 -10.24 5.04
C THR A 788 28.85 -8.85 5.67
N GLN A 789 28.42 -7.88 4.87
CA GLN A 789 28.29 -6.49 5.28
C GLN A 789 26.99 -5.89 4.76
N ARG A 790 26.41 -4.96 5.52
CA ARG A 790 25.26 -4.14 5.13
C ARG A 790 25.61 -2.67 5.35
N SER A 791 25.60 -1.89 4.27
CA SER A 791 25.72 -0.44 4.35
C SER A 791 24.34 0.18 4.56
N LEU A 792 24.25 1.16 5.46
CA LEU A 792 23.02 1.90 5.73
C LEU A 792 23.32 3.33 6.17
N TYR A 793 22.34 4.21 5.97
CA TYR A 793 22.41 5.59 6.46
C TYR A 793 21.80 5.65 7.87
N LEU A 794 22.53 6.23 8.82
CA LEU A 794 22.01 6.65 10.12
C LEU A 794 21.66 8.14 10.07
N PRO A 795 20.39 8.52 10.22
CA PRO A 795 19.98 9.92 10.30
C PRO A 795 20.60 10.66 11.48
N GLU A 796 20.46 11.97 11.52
CA GLU A 796 21.01 12.82 12.59
C GLU A 796 20.59 12.33 13.98
N GLY A 797 21.53 12.32 14.93
CA GLY A 797 21.35 11.89 16.31
C GLY A 797 22.44 10.95 16.79
N THR A 798 22.23 10.38 17.97
CA THR A 798 23.07 9.32 18.55
C THR A 798 22.31 8.01 18.54
N TRP A 799 22.96 6.95 18.09
CA TRP A 799 22.40 5.63 17.90
C TRP A 799 23.15 4.58 18.69
N PHE A 800 22.47 3.56 19.14
CA PHE A 800 23.03 2.40 19.82
C PHE A 800 22.68 1.14 19.04
N ASP A 801 23.69 0.32 18.74
CA ASP A 801 23.43 -1.01 18.16
C ASP A 801 22.60 -1.83 19.15
N PHE A 802 21.46 -2.35 18.72
CA PHE A 802 20.50 -3.07 19.57
C PHE A 802 21.08 -4.32 20.23
N TRP A 803 22.09 -4.93 19.58
CA TRP A 803 22.67 -6.20 20.02
C TRP A 803 23.89 -6.00 20.94
N THR A 804 24.74 -5.05 20.59
CA THR A 804 26.04 -4.82 21.28
C THR A 804 26.05 -3.58 22.16
N ASN A 805 25.06 -2.68 22.00
CA ASN A 805 25.02 -1.34 22.60
C ASN A 805 26.18 -0.41 22.21
N GLU A 806 26.89 -0.75 21.14
CA GLU A 806 27.91 0.15 20.59
C GLU A 806 27.26 1.46 20.13
N GLN A 807 27.80 2.56 20.64
CA GLN A 807 27.31 3.90 20.28
C GLN A 807 27.85 4.36 18.94
N ARG A 808 26.96 4.92 18.10
CA ARG A 808 27.29 5.49 16.79
C ARG A 808 26.74 6.91 16.65
N ALA A 809 27.50 7.80 16.06
CA ALA A 809 26.98 9.09 15.63
C ALA A 809 26.12 8.90 14.36
N GLY A 810 25.07 9.70 14.22
CA GLY A 810 24.26 9.74 13.01
C GLY A 810 24.78 10.74 11.99
N LYS A 811 23.94 11.04 10.96
CA LYS A 811 24.18 11.86 9.77
C LYS A 811 25.34 11.33 8.92
N GLN A 812 25.43 9.99 8.81
CA GLN A 812 26.47 9.31 8.04
C GLN A 812 26.06 7.92 7.58
N ASN A 813 26.70 7.45 6.53
CA ASN A 813 26.67 6.06 6.13
C ASN A 813 27.60 5.24 7.03
N ILE A 814 27.12 4.09 7.46
CA ILE A 814 27.90 3.10 8.21
C ILE A 814 27.89 1.77 7.49
N THR A 815 28.91 0.95 7.75
CA THR A 815 28.94 -0.46 7.37
C THR A 815 28.75 -1.32 8.61
N TRP A 816 27.72 -2.15 8.60
CA TRP A 816 27.45 -3.12 9.66
C TRP A 816 27.86 -4.51 9.15
N ASN A 817 28.53 -5.29 10.01
CA ASN A 817 28.98 -6.64 9.66
C ASN A 817 27.88 -7.67 9.92
N SER A 818 27.50 -8.41 8.87
CA SER A 818 26.55 -9.51 8.96
C SER A 818 27.28 -10.83 8.77
N PRO A 819 27.19 -11.79 9.68
CA PRO A 819 27.80 -13.12 9.50
C PRO A 819 27.13 -13.87 8.34
N VAL A 820 27.93 -14.59 7.51
CA VAL A 820 27.47 -15.39 6.38
C VAL A 820 28.30 -16.66 6.21
N PRO A 821 27.66 -17.82 6.08
CA PRO A 821 26.37 -18.11 6.67
C PRO A 821 26.38 -17.70 8.11
N PRO A 822 25.26 -17.46 8.76
CA PRO A 822 25.28 -17.06 10.14
C PRO A 822 26.05 -18.11 10.95
N SER A 823 27.24 -17.76 11.37
CA SER A 823 28.13 -18.69 12.10
C SER A 823 27.66 -18.96 13.53
N GLU A 824 26.63 -18.25 13.96
CA GLU A 824 25.95 -18.44 15.21
C GLU A 824 24.47 -18.73 14.98
N PRO A 825 23.82 -19.56 15.79
CA PRO A 825 22.39 -19.87 15.69
C PRO A 825 21.50 -18.61 15.85
N LYS A 826 22.08 -17.45 15.86
CA LYS A 826 21.43 -16.15 16.09
C LYS A 826 22.01 -15.09 15.17
N SER A 827 22.03 -15.37 13.83
CA SER A 827 22.40 -14.30 12.90
C SER A 827 21.58 -13.05 13.18
N LYS A 828 22.25 -11.91 13.17
CA LYS A 828 21.63 -10.64 13.52
C LYS A 828 21.25 -9.89 12.24
N ILE A 829 20.33 -8.96 12.40
CA ILE A 829 19.95 -7.95 11.41
C ILE A 829 20.39 -6.59 11.98
N PRO A 830 20.86 -5.63 11.18
CA PRO A 830 21.12 -4.28 11.68
C PRO A 830 19.86 -3.67 12.31
N VAL A 831 19.91 -3.40 13.59
CA VAL A 831 18.88 -2.67 14.35
C VAL A 831 19.60 -1.68 15.23
N PHE A 832 19.16 -0.43 15.20
CA PHE A 832 19.71 0.65 16.02
C PHE A 832 18.63 1.30 16.84
N VAL A 833 18.96 1.63 18.08
CA VAL A 833 18.07 2.33 19.01
C VAL A 833 18.50 3.78 19.10
N ARG A 834 17.60 4.72 18.96
CA ARG A 834 17.95 6.14 19.10
C ARG A 834 18.21 6.51 20.56
N SER A 835 19.06 7.50 20.79
CA SER A 835 19.25 8.11 22.10
C SER A 835 17.93 8.72 22.61
N GLY A 836 17.62 8.55 23.87
CA GLY A 836 16.36 8.95 24.50
C GLY A 836 15.25 7.88 24.43
N ALA A 837 15.49 6.77 23.76
CA ALA A 837 14.49 5.71 23.62
C ALA A 837 14.17 4.98 24.93
N ILE A 838 12.92 4.58 25.06
CA ILE A 838 12.40 3.68 26.09
C ILE A 838 11.64 2.56 25.37
N VAL A 839 12.19 1.35 25.38
CA VAL A 839 11.66 0.19 24.64
C VAL A 839 11.16 -0.87 25.62
N PRO A 840 9.85 -0.97 25.86
CA PRO A 840 9.28 -2.02 26.69
C PRO A 840 9.14 -3.34 25.92
N LEU A 841 9.52 -4.44 26.57
CA LEU A 841 9.40 -5.82 26.11
C LEU A 841 8.66 -6.65 27.16
N ILE A 842 8.12 -7.80 26.77
CA ILE A 842 7.68 -8.82 27.72
C ILE A 842 8.88 -9.30 28.54
N LEU A 843 8.70 -9.41 29.85
CA LEU A 843 9.73 -9.91 30.79
C LEU A 843 9.93 -11.42 30.57
N GLY A 844 11.15 -11.79 30.17
CA GLY A 844 11.53 -13.17 29.89
C GLY A 844 11.09 -13.63 28.48
N ASP A 845 11.36 -14.90 28.18
CA ASP A 845 11.20 -15.51 26.84
C ASP A 845 10.28 -16.73 26.81
N ALA A 846 9.58 -16.99 27.93
CA ALA A 846 8.77 -18.19 28.11
C ALA A 846 7.36 -18.11 27.54
N VAL A 847 6.91 -16.94 27.07
CA VAL A 847 5.55 -16.74 26.54
C VAL A 847 5.39 -17.52 25.23
N GLU A 848 4.41 -18.41 25.21
CA GLU A 848 4.13 -19.30 24.06
C GLU A 848 3.03 -18.76 23.15
N THR A 849 2.17 -17.86 23.67
CA THR A 849 1.05 -17.27 22.92
C THR A 849 0.63 -15.93 23.51
N LEU A 850 0.10 -15.04 22.63
CA LEU A 850 -0.56 -13.79 23.01
C LEU A 850 -2.10 -13.90 23.04
N CYS A 851 -2.64 -15.11 22.93
CA CYS A 851 -4.08 -15.33 23.15
C CYS A 851 -4.45 -15.10 24.64
N ASP A 852 -5.69 -14.62 24.84
CA ASP A 852 -6.22 -14.36 26.18
C ASP A 852 -6.24 -15.65 27.03
N PRO A 853 -5.69 -15.63 28.26
CA PRO A 853 -5.75 -16.78 29.18
C PRO A 853 -7.16 -17.31 29.47
N ASN A 854 -8.20 -16.46 29.34
CA ASN A 854 -9.59 -16.88 29.45
C ASN A 854 -10.01 -17.75 28.26
N TYR A 855 -9.59 -17.38 27.04
CA TYR A 855 -9.87 -18.13 25.81
C TYR A 855 -9.21 -19.51 25.83
N ILE A 856 -7.92 -19.58 26.17
CA ILE A 856 -7.09 -20.78 26.02
C ILE A 856 -7.63 -21.97 26.81
N ASN A 857 -8.12 -21.76 28.00
CA ASN A 857 -8.63 -22.81 28.91
C ASN A 857 -7.65 -24.00 29.12
N ASN A 858 -6.34 -23.73 29.11
CA ASN A 858 -5.26 -24.70 29.31
C ASN A 858 -4.21 -24.11 30.29
N ALA A 859 -4.10 -24.68 31.47
CA ALA A 859 -3.17 -24.21 32.53
C ALA A 859 -1.70 -24.55 32.24
N GLY A 860 -1.42 -25.44 31.28
CA GLY A 860 -0.05 -25.86 30.93
C GLY A 860 0.66 -24.95 29.92
N LEU A 861 -0.05 -23.95 29.35
CA LEU A 861 0.48 -23.04 28.34
C LEU A 861 0.86 -21.70 28.96
N THR A 862 2.06 -21.21 28.68
CA THR A 862 2.57 -19.96 29.24
C THR A 862 2.04 -18.76 28.42
N THR A 863 1.30 -17.90 29.13
CA THR A 863 0.82 -16.61 28.60
C THR A 863 1.54 -15.45 29.27
N TRP A 864 1.42 -14.26 28.72
CA TRP A 864 1.99 -13.07 29.35
C TRP A 864 1.25 -12.71 30.65
N ASP A 865 2.01 -12.54 31.73
CA ASP A 865 1.54 -12.20 33.09
C ASP A 865 1.52 -10.67 33.34
N GLY A 866 1.89 -9.87 32.34
CA GLY A 866 2.00 -8.42 32.44
C GLY A 866 3.40 -7.91 32.81
N GLY A 867 4.36 -8.76 33.17
CA GLY A 867 5.74 -8.37 33.49
C GLY A 867 6.43 -7.66 32.32
N LEU A 868 7.21 -6.60 32.63
CA LEU A 868 7.91 -5.80 31.64
C LEU A 868 9.42 -5.79 31.85
N GLU A 869 10.16 -6.03 30.79
CA GLU A 869 11.55 -5.65 30.61
C GLU A 869 11.62 -4.35 29.83
N VAL A 870 12.35 -3.35 30.32
CA VAL A 870 12.37 -2.02 29.69
C VAL A 870 13.81 -1.61 29.43
N SER A 871 14.19 -1.51 28.17
CA SER A 871 15.48 -0.95 27.74
C SER A 871 15.39 0.56 27.61
N ILE A 872 16.27 1.28 28.32
CA ILE A 872 16.30 2.74 28.38
C ILE A 872 17.66 3.23 27.91
N TYR A 873 17.68 4.18 27.02
CA TYR A 873 18.87 4.84 26.46
C TYR A 873 18.85 6.33 26.85
N PRO A 874 19.31 6.69 28.04
CA PRO A 874 19.07 8.02 28.63
C PRO A 874 19.63 9.17 27.80
N ALA A 875 18.80 10.19 27.53
CA ALA A 875 19.21 11.46 26.92
C ALA A 875 18.23 12.56 27.33
N GLY A 876 18.65 13.45 28.26
CA GLY A 876 17.77 14.50 28.77
C GLY A 876 16.49 13.92 29.38
N ASN A 877 15.34 14.47 29.01
CA ASN A 877 14.03 14.00 29.44
C ASN A 877 13.34 13.21 28.32
N SER A 878 12.91 12.00 28.63
CA SER A 878 12.12 11.15 27.72
C SER A 878 10.99 10.43 28.46
N SER A 879 9.97 9.99 27.71
CA SER A 879 8.83 9.27 28.27
C SER A 879 8.20 8.35 27.22
N PHE A 880 7.70 7.19 27.69
CA PHE A 880 6.96 6.25 26.88
C PHE A 880 5.70 5.80 27.64
N THR A 881 4.55 5.88 27.00
CA THR A 881 3.28 5.39 27.56
C THR A 881 2.91 4.09 26.88
N VAL A 882 2.96 2.98 27.62
CA VAL A 882 2.57 1.65 27.14
C VAL A 882 1.05 1.63 26.86
N PHE A 883 0.61 0.79 25.95
CA PHE A 883 -0.80 0.68 25.54
C PHE A 883 -1.81 0.52 26.70
N ASP A 884 -1.37 -0.03 27.83
CA ASP A 884 -2.19 -0.26 29.03
C ASP A 884 -2.24 0.93 30.01
N GLY A 885 -1.57 2.04 29.66
CA GLY A 885 -1.51 3.26 30.46
C GLY A 885 -0.31 3.32 31.41
N THR A 886 0.59 2.31 31.41
CA THR A 886 1.85 2.40 32.14
C THR A 886 2.74 3.47 31.55
N VAL A 887 3.15 4.47 32.36
CA VAL A 887 4.04 5.54 31.94
C VAL A 887 5.43 5.32 32.53
N ILE A 888 6.43 5.30 31.65
CA ILE A 888 7.84 5.18 32.02
C ILE A 888 8.54 6.46 31.55
N SER A 889 9.13 7.22 32.47
CA SER A 889 9.84 8.45 32.15
C SER A 889 11.29 8.35 32.63
N CYS A 890 12.19 8.93 31.86
CA CYS A 890 13.62 9.02 32.20
C CYS A 890 14.06 10.48 32.18
N ALA A 891 14.75 10.91 33.23
CA ALA A 891 15.43 12.19 33.30
C ALA A 891 16.93 11.94 33.54
N ALA A 892 17.78 12.34 32.61
CA ALA A 892 19.23 12.14 32.68
C ALA A 892 19.99 13.45 32.54
N GLY A 893 20.84 13.76 33.49
CA GLY A 893 21.67 14.96 33.47
C GLY A 893 22.49 15.10 34.73
N GLY A 894 23.61 15.84 34.65
CA GLY A 894 24.47 16.10 35.84
C GLY A 894 25.07 14.86 36.52
N GLY A 895 25.21 13.75 35.79
CA GLY A 895 25.73 12.50 36.38
C GLY A 895 24.67 11.68 37.11
N LEU A 896 23.38 12.04 37.01
CA LEU A 896 22.26 11.36 37.65
C LEU A 896 21.29 10.91 36.60
N THR A 897 20.80 9.68 36.70
CA THR A 897 19.66 9.19 35.94
C THR A 897 18.51 8.84 36.88
N THR A 898 17.34 9.36 36.57
CA THR A 898 16.11 9.07 37.32
C THR A 898 15.10 8.46 36.38
N VAL A 899 14.63 7.26 36.66
CA VAL A 899 13.56 6.56 35.95
C VAL A 899 12.33 6.52 36.83
N THR A 900 11.23 7.05 36.34
CA THR A 900 9.95 7.05 37.05
C THR A 900 9.00 6.09 36.32
N VAL A 901 8.41 5.17 37.09
CA VAL A 901 7.42 4.22 36.55
C VAL A 901 6.09 4.44 37.27
N ASN A 902 5.05 4.71 36.47
CA ASN A 902 3.68 4.79 36.94
C ASN A 902 2.86 3.72 36.21
N SER A 903 2.51 2.64 36.91
CA SER A 903 1.77 1.51 36.33
C SER A 903 0.40 1.39 36.99
N PRO A 904 -0.69 1.27 36.23
CA PRO A 904 -2.04 1.07 36.78
C PRO A 904 -2.17 -0.30 37.49
N SER A 905 -1.39 -1.29 37.09
CA SER A 905 -1.46 -2.65 37.60
C SER A 905 -0.18 -3.08 38.32
N ALA A 906 -0.32 -3.96 39.29
CA ALA A 906 0.81 -4.61 39.96
C ALA A 906 1.50 -5.57 38.98
N ARG A 907 2.84 -5.48 38.89
CA ARG A 907 3.65 -6.32 37.98
C ARG A 907 5.14 -6.27 38.30
N ALA A 908 5.87 -7.24 37.75
CA ALA A 908 7.32 -7.27 37.81
C ALA A 908 7.95 -6.37 36.74
N PHE A 909 9.05 -5.71 37.09
CA PHE A 909 9.88 -4.93 36.17
C PHE A 909 11.33 -5.39 36.21
N LEU A 910 11.93 -5.42 35.00
CA LEU A 910 13.38 -5.41 34.82
C LEU A 910 13.72 -4.17 34.00
N LEU A 911 14.25 -3.12 34.63
CA LEU A 911 14.81 -1.99 33.90
C LEU A 911 16.24 -2.32 33.48
N ARG A 912 16.56 -1.95 32.24
CA ARG A 912 17.89 -2.02 31.65
C ARG A 912 18.23 -0.61 31.16
N SER A 913 19.00 0.12 31.95
CA SER A 913 19.38 1.49 31.58
C SER A 913 20.82 1.54 31.10
N HIS A 914 21.04 2.02 29.89
CA HIS A 914 22.39 2.25 29.36
C HIS A 914 23.06 3.36 30.14
N ALA A 915 24.13 3.04 30.88
CA ALA A 915 24.87 3.98 31.71
C ALA A 915 26.24 3.39 32.12
N ALA A 916 27.13 4.26 32.56
CA ALA A 916 28.32 3.83 33.29
C ALA A 916 27.93 3.15 34.62
N ARG A 917 28.82 2.35 35.21
CA ARG A 917 28.59 1.72 36.52
C ARG A 917 28.26 2.80 37.57
N PRO A 918 27.10 2.76 38.21
CA PRO A 918 26.72 3.71 39.24
C PRO A 918 27.41 3.40 40.58
N VAL A 919 27.53 4.41 41.44
CA VAL A 919 27.99 4.25 42.81
C VAL A 919 26.93 3.58 43.71
N SER A 920 25.66 3.87 43.42
CA SER A 920 24.52 3.29 44.12
C SER A 920 23.27 3.34 43.27
N VAL A 921 22.35 2.43 43.55
CA VAL A 921 20.98 2.45 42.96
C VAL A 921 19.98 2.56 44.09
N ARG A 922 19.02 3.47 43.97
CA ARG A 922 17.95 3.70 44.94
C ARG A 922 16.58 3.51 44.36
N ARG A 923 15.66 2.98 45.14
CA ARG A 923 14.23 2.93 44.86
C ARG A 923 13.49 3.77 45.91
N ASP A 924 12.75 4.76 45.44
CA ASP A 924 11.98 5.69 46.29
C ASP A 924 12.85 6.28 47.44
N GLY A 925 14.10 6.60 47.10
CA GLY A 925 15.11 7.09 48.04
C GLY A 925 15.84 6.05 48.89
N ALA A 926 15.31 4.80 49.00
CA ALA A 926 15.96 3.72 49.73
C ALA A 926 17.01 2.99 48.85
N ALA A 927 18.17 2.66 49.40
CA ALA A 927 19.21 1.91 48.70
C ALA A 927 18.74 0.50 48.30
N LEU A 928 19.02 0.11 47.06
CA LEU A 928 18.86 -1.27 46.60
C LEU A 928 20.20 -2.03 46.76
N ASN A 929 20.12 -3.31 47.10
CA ASN A 929 21.29 -4.17 47.20
C ASN A 929 21.82 -4.51 45.78
N GLU A 930 23.15 -4.40 45.62
CA GLU A 930 23.83 -4.94 44.45
C GLU A 930 23.95 -6.46 44.57
N ALA A 931 23.58 -7.18 43.54
CA ALA A 931 23.73 -8.63 43.49
C ALA A 931 25.21 -8.99 43.29
N SER A 932 25.70 -9.98 44.05
CA SER A 932 27.10 -10.43 44.01
C SER A 932 27.48 -11.18 42.72
N SER A 933 26.51 -11.64 41.95
CA SER A 933 26.71 -12.37 40.71
C SER A 933 25.43 -12.35 39.84
N ALA A 934 25.59 -12.69 38.57
CA ALA A 934 24.45 -12.84 37.65
C ALA A 934 23.42 -13.90 38.12
N GLY A 935 23.92 -15.01 38.72
CA GLY A 935 23.04 -16.02 39.32
C GLY A 935 22.28 -15.51 40.55
N ALA A 936 22.94 -14.74 41.41
CA ALA A 936 22.28 -14.09 42.55
C ALA A 936 21.25 -13.05 42.09
N PHE A 937 21.56 -12.27 41.06
CA PHE A 937 20.60 -11.33 40.44
C PHE A 937 19.42 -12.05 39.81
N ALA A 938 19.67 -13.15 39.11
CA ALA A 938 18.60 -13.94 38.49
C ALA A 938 17.60 -14.47 39.51
N ALA A 939 18.11 -14.95 40.67
CA ALA A 939 17.29 -15.48 41.75
C ALA A 939 16.59 -14.42 42.63
N ALA A 940 17.03 -13.15 42.57
CA ALA A 940 16.48 -12.07 43.39
C ALA A 940 15.16 -11.53 42.80
N ASN A 941 14.22 -11.20 43.70
CA ASN A 941 12.98 -10.49 43.30
C ASN A 941 13.17 -8.97 43.24
N THR A 942 14.17 -8.43 43.90
CA THR A 942 14.51 -7.01 43.94
C THR A 942 16.02 -6.84 44.13
N GLY A 943 16.58 -5.82 43.50
CA GLY A 943 18.01 -5.51 43.56
C GLY A 943 18.52 -4.96 42.22
N TRP A 944 19.83 -4.72 42.14
CA TRP A 944 20.45 -4.26 40.91
C TRP A 944 21.77 -4.97 40.63
N GLN A 945 22.21 -4.89 39.38
CA GLN A 945 23.49 -5.39 38.89
C GLN A 945 23.98 -4.50 37.75
N PHE A 946 25.31 -4.34 37.63
CA PHE A 946 25.92 -3.72 36.47
C PHE A 946 26.40 -4.79 35.48
N ASP A 947 25.86 -4.79 34.27
CA ASP A 947 26.36 -5.61 33.16
C ASP A 947 27.46 -4.81 32.43
N ALA A 948 28.71 -5.11 32.73
CA ALA A 948 29.86 -4.42 32.14
C ALA A 948 30.08 -4.77 30.66
N ALA A 949 29.60 -5.92 30.20
CA ALA A 949 29.77 -6.36 28.81
C ALA A 949 28.86 -5.55 27.87
N LEU A 950 27.66 -5.22 28.33
CA LEU A 950 26.67 -4.50 27.54
C LEU A 950 26.48 -3.03 27.99
N GLY A 951 27.14 -2.59 29.07
CA GLY A 951 27.01 -1.23 29.58
C GLY A 951 25.63 -0.89 30.16
N PHE A 952 24.96 -1.86 30.79
CA PHE A 952 23.65 -1.66 31.39
C PHE A 952 23.64 -1.75 32.92
N VAL A 953 22.94 -0.83 33.55
CA VAL A 953 22.46 -0.96 34.92
C VAL A 953 21.14 -1.73 34.88
N LEU A 954 21.11 -2.93 35.46
CA LEU A 954 19.94 -3.80 35.54
C LEU A 954 19.28 -3.61 36.90
N VAL A 955 17.99 -3.32 36.94
CA VAL A 955 17.24 -3.13 38.20
C VAL A 955 15.96 -3.95 38.18
N LYS A 956 15.82 -4.89 39.11
CA LYS A 956 14.59 -5.66 39.34
C LYS A 956 13.77 -5.10 40.48
N PHE A 957 12.47 -5.05 40.32
CA PHE A 957 11.51 -4.72 41.38
C PHE A 957 10.10 -5.13 41.01
N SER A 958 9.23 -5.28 42.04
CA SER A 958 7.80 -5.42 41.86
C SER A 958 7.11 -4.07 42.04
N HIS A 959 6.31 -3.66 41.08
CA HIS A 959 5.49 -2.45 41.15
C HIS A 959 4.14 -2.79 41.80
N PRO A 960 3.67 -2.03 42.82
CA PRO A 960 2.44 -2.38 43.56
C PRO A 960 1.13 -2.12 42.76
N GLY A 961 1.19 -1.37 41.66
CA GLY A 961 0.01 -0.85 40.93
C GLY A 961 -0.56 0.43 41.58
N GLY A 962 -1.08 1.32 40.79
CA GLY A 962 -1.73 2.56 41.22
C GLY A 962 -0.82 3.56 41.98
N ALA A 963 0.49 3.40 41.88
CA ALA A 963 1.50 4.20 42.57
C ALA A 963 2.59 4.67 41.60
N THR A 964 3.45 5.57 42.05
CA THR A 964 4.67 5.97 41.36
C THR A 964 5.87 5.34 42.03
N VAL A 965 6.71 4.68 41.26
CA VAL A 965 8.00 4.13 41.71
C VAL A 965 9.13 4.89 41.00
N THR A 966 10.10 5.38 41.77
CA THR A 966 11.27 6.12 41.29
C THR A 966 12.55 5.32 41.52
N ILE A 967 13.34 5.15 40.45
CA ILE A 967 14.66 4.53 40.46
C ILE A 967 15.70 5.59 40.11
N THR A 968 16.73 5.75 40.95
CA THR A 968 17.83 6.70 40.71
C THR A 968 19.16 5.99 40.76
N PHE A 969 20.08 6.35 39.91
CA PHE A 969 21.45 5.82 39.84
C PHE A 969 22.40 6.80 39.14
#